data_950b452cc6816d05f7bdd23b7e919a38
#
_entry.id   950b452cc6816d05f7bdd23b7e919a38
#
_cell.length_a   1.000
_cell.length_b   1.000
_cell.length_c   1.000
_cell.angle_alpha   90.00
_cell.angle_beta   90.00
_cell.angle_gamma   90.00
#
_symmetry.space_group_name_H-M   'P 1'
#
loop_
_entity.id
_entity.type
_entity.pdbx_description
1 polymer ?
#
loop_
_entity_poly.entity_id
_entity_poly.type
_entity_poly.pdbx_seq_one_letter_code
_entity_poly.pdbx_strand_id
1 'polypeptide(L)'
;MTTVARVVLDSPLPQLDRLFDYRVPAELEDDCVAGVRVKVPLRTGARMSDGYVVEIVTEGEYPGELSQIEAVLSPVPVLAPEIWTLARAVADRAAGVASDVLRLAVPPRQVRAEKAWLARDTAWSPPPVTAPPVTGYADGVLEAVVTERGRAAVAAVPQPVAVGDADAPVWVPGWAATLAQAAAHTVAAEQSAVIAVPDFRDVIDLERALLAVLPPERVVRFDAKQTNGQRAKALLQARTHPVVAIGNRTAMYAPATELGLIAMWDDGDASFIEQRAPYVHTRDVALVRAAQSGAALLFVSHARSTDVQRLVELHWLQDVVPYRVKTPKVIPTVQQTGAEGFAAQARIPSSAWRAAREASQHGAVLVQVASPGFGTGLVCAECGERAHCRVCGGPLGSPHRGATPQCRFCGALAVGFRCPTCGNGTVKPVGQGAQRTAEELGRAFPGTRIIVADGSRPLDEVPARPSVVVATRGAEPSVPGGYACVLLLDGEKMLAREGLRVQEDVLRFWTNAAAKSAPGAEVYLVGIGGRLASAMALWRLDGPAHDELTDRRELHFPPAVRVATMTGTDEAVTAAVEALGDAVVGPVLGPVPVEDDTLPGTVRAIVRFPYAHGAEVAATLKAEVIRRSSTRRVLKGGNRRRAAPTLRVRLDDAEPFSEV
;
A
#
# COMPACT_ATOMS: atom_id res chain seq x y z
N MET A 1 39.91 -23.69 -11.61
CA MET A 1 38.83 -23.88 -10.59
C MET A 1 37.51 -23.69 -11.34
N THR A 2 36.50 -24.49 -11.06
CA THR A 2 35.24 -24.40 -11.80
C THR A 2 34.39 -23.29 -11.17
N THR A 3 34.08 -22.24 -11.92
CA THR A 3 33.21 -21.15 -11.46
C THR A 3 31.74 -21.62 -11.46
N VAL A 4 31.08 -21.53 -10.31
CA VAL A 4 29.68 -21.96 -10.10
C VAL A 4 28.82 -20.73 -9.75
N ALA A 5 27.72 -20.57 -10.49
CA ALA A 5 26.69 -19.55 -10.20
C ALA A 5 25.52 -20.18 -9.46
N ARG A 6 25.15 -19.62 -8.31
CA ARG A 6 23.94 -19.97 -7.57
C ARG A 6 22.79 -19.08 -8.05
N VAL A 7 21.79 -19.69 -8.65
CA VAL A 7 20.74 -19.00 -9.38
C VAL A 7 19.38 -19.22 -8.72
N VAL A 8 18.64 -18.13 -8.48
CA VAL A 8 17.21 -18.18 -8.19
C VAL A 8 16.43 -18.15 -9.50
N LEU A 9 15.51 -19.09 -9.68
CA LEU A 9 14.69 -19.17 -10.88
C LEU A 9 13.52 -18.17 -10.83
N ASP A 10 13.22 -17.53 -11.94
CA ASP A 10 12.01 -16.71 -12.09
C ASP A 10 10.79 -17.63 -12.29
N SER A 11 10.34 -18.24 -11.22
CA SER A 11 9.26 -19.22 -11.22
C SER A 11 8.38 -19.09 -9.97
N PRO A 12 7.04 -19.01 -10.13
CA PRO A 12 6.10 -18.96 -9.01
C PRO A 12 5.81 -20.36 -8.42
N LEU A 13 6.55 -21.39 -8.82
CA LEU A 13 6.36 -22.76 -8.35
C LEU A 13 7.06 -22.97 -7.00
N PRO A 14 6.34 -23.26 -5.90
CA PRO A 14 6.93 -23.33 -4.57
C PRO A 14 8.05 -24.38 -4.43
N GLN A 15 7.97 -25.48 -5.18
CA GLN A 15 9.01 -26.51 -5.19
C GLN A 15 10.33 -26.07 -5.86
N LEU A 16 10.33 -24.96 -6.60
CA LEU A 16 11.50 -24.37 -7.24
C LEU A 16 12.05 -23.15 -6.47
N ASP A 17 11.49 -22.85 -5.30
CA ASP A 17 11.89 -21.71 -4.47
C ASP A 17 13.14 -22.01 -3.64
N ARG A 18 14.25 -22.23 -4.34
CA ARG A 18 15.59 -22.45 -3.78
C ARG A 18 16.65 -22.00 -4.77
N LEU A 19 17.89 -21.92 -4.34
CA LEU A 19 19.02 -21.70 -5.23
C LEU A 19 19.37 -23.01 -5.96
N PHE A 20 19.80 -22.85 -7.19
CA PHE A 20 20.29 -23.93 -8.07
C PHE A 20 21.70 -23.61 -8.54
N ASP A 21 22.57 -24.61 -8.46
CA ASP A 21 23.97 -24.49 -8.89
C ASP A 21 24.10 -24.78 -10.38
N TYR A 22 24.79 -23.89 -11.08
CA TYR A 22 25.12 -24.02 -12.51
C TYR A 22 26.59 -23.71 -12.72
N ARG A 23 27.26 -24.47 -13.59
CA ARG A 23 28.60 -24.17 -14.03
C ARG A 23 28.58 -22.95 -14.95
N VAL A 24 29.51 -22.02 -14.75
CA VAL A 24 29.68 -20.87 -15.64
C VAL A 24 30.65 -21.28 -16.75
N PRO A 25 30.26 -21.24 -18.05
CA PRO A 25 31.16 -21.43 -19.16
C PRO A 25 32.26 -20.35 -19.19
N ALA A 26 33.49 -20.71 -19.63
CA ALA A 26 34.62 -19.77 -19.65
C ALA A 26 34.33 -18.49 -20.46
N GLU A 27 33.58 -18.62 -21.56
CA GLU A 27 33.17 -17.49 -22.38
C GLU A 27 32.17 -16.53 -21.75
N LEU A 28 31.53 -16.90 -20.61
CA LEU A 28 30.58 -16.09 -19.89
C LEU A 28 31.09 -15.61 -18.53
N GLU A 29 32.32 -15.95 -18.13
CA GLU A 29 32.85 -15.63 -16.78
C GLU A 29 32.87 -14.13 -16.49
N ASP A 30 33.28 -13.30 -17.46
CA ASP A 30 33.37 -11.85 -17.31
C ASP A 30 31.99 -11.17 -17.12
N ASP A 31 30.95 -11.70 -17.78
CA ASP A 31 29.59 -11.17 -17.75
C ASP A 31 28.72 -11.79 -16.64
N CYS A 32 29.09 -12.96 -16.12
CA CYS A 32 28.33 -13.72 -15.15
C CYS A 32 28.69 -13.32 -13.71
N VAL A 33 28.20 -12.17 -13.30
CA VAL A 33 28.40 -11.63 -11.95
C VAL A 33 27.11 -11.69 -11.12
N ALA A 34 27.21 -11.56 -9.81
CA ALA A 34 26.03 -11.50 -8.93
C ALA A 34 25.08 -10.37 -9.35
N GLY A 35 23.79 -10.68 -9.39
CA GLY A 35 22.71 -9.75 -9.78
C GLY A 35 22.33 -9.75 -11.26
N VAL A 36 23.07 -10.43 -12.15
CA VAL A 36 22.72 -10.49 -13.56
C VAL A 36 21.58 -11.47 -13.84
N ARG A 37 20.88 -11.22 -14.95
CA ARG A 37 19.87 -12.14 -15.48
C ARG A 37 20.50 -13.20 -16.35
N VAL A 38 20.12 -14.45 -16.11
CA VAL A 38 20.62 -15.60 -16.85
C VAL A 38 19.49 -16.46 -17.40
N LYS A 39 19.82 -17.23 -18.43
CA LYS A 39 18.99 -18.29 -18.97
C LYS A 39 19.63 -19.63 -18.64
N VAL A 40 18.87 -20.51 -18.00
CA VAL A 40 19.36 -21.77 -17.47
C VAL A 40 18.46 -22.95 -17.85
N PRO A 41 19.00 -24.16 -18.09
CA PRO A 41 18.22 -25.35 -18.34
C PRO A 41 17.58 -25.88 -17.05
N LEU A 42 16.34 -26.33 -17.14
CA LEU A 42 15.71 -27.13 -16.10
C LEU A 42 16.00 -28.62 -16.36
N ARG A 43 16.39 -29.35 -15.32
CA ARG A 43 16.85 -30.75 -15.38
C ARG A 43 15.93 -31.75 -16.12
N THR A 44 14.67 -31.45 -16.27
CA THR A 44 13.69 -32.35 -16.86
C THR A 44 13.38 -31.99 -18.32
N GLY A 45 14.39 -32.02 -19.20
CA GLY A 45 14.20 -31.87 -20.65
C GLY A 45 14.39 -30.43 -21.17
N ALA A 46 14.15 -30.22 -22.46
CA ALA A 46 14.44 -29.00 -23.23
C ALA A 46 13.74 -27.69 -22.76
N ARG A 47 13.40 -27.55 -21.49
CA ARG A 47 12.81 -26.35 -20.92
C ARG A 47 13.87 -25.46 -20.33
N MET A 48 13.93 -24.23 -20.84
CA MET A 48 14.73 -23.16 -20.30
C MET A 48 13.92 -22.33 -19.30
N SER A 49 14.59 -21.78 -18.30
CA SER A 49 14.03 -20.82 -17.35
C SER A 49 14.92 -19.59 -17.30
N ASP A 50 14.30 -18.44 -17.10
CA ASP A 50 15.02 -17.25 -16.71
C ASP A 50 15.28 -17.28 -15.19
N GLY A 51 16.34 -16.61 -14.75
CA GLY A 51 16.70 -16.51 -13.35
C GLY A 51 17.67 -15.37 -13.10
N TYR A 52 18.08 -15.24 -11.84
CA TYR A 52 19.07 -14.25 -11.42
C TYR A 52 20.22 -14.95 -10.72
N VAL A 53 21.44 -14.56 -11.02
CA VAL A 53 22.61 -14.99 -10.26
C VAL A 53 22.57 -14.28 -8.91
N VAL A 54 22.53 -15.07 -7.83
CA VAL A 54 22.56 -14.54 -6.47
C VAL A 54 24.00 -14.39 -6.00
N GLU A 55 24.82 -15.40 -6.24
CA GLU A 55 26.23 -15.39 -5.85
C GLU A 55 27.06 -16.27 -6.79
N ILE A 56 28.36 -15.99 -6.84
CA ILE A 56 29.36 -16.79 -7.54
C ILE A 56 30.25 -17.45 -6.50
N VAL A 57 30.42 -18.76 -6.62
CA VAL A 57 31.24 -19.58 -5.71
C VAL A 57 32.20 -20.48 -6.49
N THR A 58 33.22 -20.98 -5.83
CA THR A 58 34.18 -21.92 -6.44
C THR A 58 33.75 -23.38 -6.28
N GLU A 59 32.84 -23.66 -5.36
CA GLU A 59 32.32 -24.99 -5.05
C GLU A 59 30.82 -24.90 -4.79
N GLY A 60 30.03 -25.70 -5.50
CA GLY A 60 28.57 -25.74 -5.36
C GLY A 60 28.12 -26.70 -4.25
N GLU A 61 26.90 -26.53 -3.77
CA GLU A 61 26.28 -27.44 -2.77
C GLU A 61 25.74 -28.73 -3.42
N TYR A 62 25.54 -28.71 -4.74
CA TYR A 62 24.99 -29.87 -5.44
C TYR A 62 26.09 -30.92 -5.75
N PRO A 63 25.94 -32.15 -5.24
CA PRO A 63 27.00 -33.16 -5.35
C PRO A 63 27.09 -33.88 -6.72
N GLY A 64 26.18 -33.55 -7.66
CA GLY A 64 26.14 -34.18 -8.98
C GLY A 64 26.76 -33.30 -10.08
N GLU A 65 26.72 -33.81 -11.31
CA GLU A 65 27.17 -33.04 -12.48
C GLU A 65 26.30 -31.79 -12.67
N LEU A 66 26.95 -30.63 -12.76
CA LEU A 66 26.26 -29.33 -12.92
C LEU A 66 25.93 -29.06 -14.39
N SER A 67 24.70 -28.68 -14.64
CA SER A 67 24.32 -28.09 -15.92
C SER A 67 25.02 -26.72 -16.10
N GLN A 68 25.20 -26.28 -17.34
CA GLN A 68 25.81 -24.99 -17.64
C GLN A 68 24.74 -23.89 -17.75
N ILE A 69 25.15 -22.64 -17.47
CA ILE A 69 24.40 -21.46 -17.85
C ILE A 69 24.37 -21.40 -19.37
N GLU A 70 23.18 -21.24 -19.95
CA GLU A 70 23.00 -21.13 -21.41
C GLU A 70 23.41 -19.75 -21.92
N ALA A 71 23.01 -18.69 -21.21
CA ALA A 71 23.32 -17.32 -21.57
C ALA A 71 23.21 -16.37 -20.40
N VAL A 72 24.07 -15.35 -20.37
CA VAL A 72 23.89 -14.12 -19.62
C VAL A 72 23.04 -13.18 -20.50
N LEU A 73 21.82 -12.86 -20.04
CA LEU A 73 20.91 -12.05 -20.85
C LEU A 73 21.35 -10.58 -20.93
N SER A 74 22.01 -10.09 -19.90
CA SER A 74 22.64 -8.76 -19.86
C SER A 74 23.73 -8.73 -18.79
N PRO A 75 24.88 -8.09 -19.05
CA PRO A 75 25.94 -7.91 -18.05
C PRO A 75 25.58 -6.88 -16.94
N VAL A 76 24.38 -6.29 -17.02
CA VAL A 76 23.93 -5.33 -16.00
C VAL A 76 23.34 -6.07 -14.81
N PRO A 77 23.94 -5.96 -13.61
CA PRO A 77 23.40 -6.56 -12.40
C PRO A 77 22.17 -5.78 -11.94
N VAL A 78 20.97 -6.34 -12.16
CA VAL A 78 19.67 -5.70 -11.82
C VAL A 78 19.13 -6.11 -10.46
N LEU A 79 19.56 -7.25 -9.92
CA LEU A 79 19.21 -7.72 -8.57
C LEU A 79 20.35 -7.34 -7.62
N ALA A 80 20.09 -6.37 -6.75
CA ALA A 80 21.02 -5.99 -5.70
C ALA A 80 21.01 -7.02 -4.56
N PRO A 81 22.15 -7.32 -3.90
CA PRO A 81 22.24 -8.33 -2.85
C PRO A 81 21.29 -8.07 -1.68
N GLU A 82 21.14 -6.82 -1.25
CA GLU A 82 20.22 -6.41 -0.19
C GLU A 82 18.75 -6.64 -0.58
N ILE A 83 18.43 -6.51 -1.86
CA ILE A 83 17.07 -6.78 -2.36
C ILE A 83 16.79 -8.28 -2.44
N TRP A 84 17.79 -9.09 -2.78
CA TRP A 84 17.65 -10.55 -2.66
C TRP A 84 17.40 -10.99 -1.21
N THR A 85 18.20 -10.49 -0.27
CA THR A 85 18.06 -10.79 1.16
C THR A 85 16.69 -10.38 1.69
N LEU A 86 16.22 -9.19 1.29
CA LEU A 86 14.88 -8.71 1.62
C LEU A 86 13.79 -9.62 1.01
N ALA A 87 13.90 -9.94 -0.27
CA ALA A 87 12.91 -10.76 -0.96
C ALA A 87 12.78 -12.16 -0.34
N ARG A 88 13.92 -12.75 0.06
CA ARG A 88 13.91 -14.06 0.73
C ARG A 88 13.24 -13.99 2.10
N ALA A 89 13.61 -13.00 2.92
CA ALA A 89 13.03 -12.84 4.26
C ALA A 89 11.51 -12.53 4.22
N VAL A 90 11.08 -11.68 3.28
CA VAL A 90 9.66 -11.38 3.08
C VAL A 90 8.89 -12.61 2.61
N ALA A 91 9.44 -13.37 1.66
CA ALA A 91 8.80 -14.60 1.19
C ALA A 91 8.69 -15.66 2.30
N ASP A 92 9.73 -15.84 3.13
CA ASP A 92 9.71 -16.79 4.24
C ASP A 92 8.71 -16.38 5.31
N ARG A 93 8.64 -15.08 5.67
CA ARG A 93 7.66 -14.54 6.61
C ARG A 93 6.20 -14.77 6.14
N ALA A 94 5.96 -14.74 4.83
CA ALA A 94 4.63 -14.84 4.23
C ALA A 94 4.25 -16.26 3.75
N ALA A 95 5.06 -17.30 4.05
CA ALA A 95 4.92 -18.64 3.49
C ALA A 95 4.88 -18.65 1.95
N GLY A 96 5.49 -17.65 1.32
CA GLY A 96 5.50 -17.42 -0.12
C GLY A 96 6.79 -17.88 -0.80
N VAL A 97 6.98 -17.45 -2.07
CA VAL A 97 8.17 -17.72 -2.86
C VAL A 97 8.91 -16.42 -3.20
N ALA A 98 10.24 -16.47 -3.24
CA ALA A 98 11.06 -15.28 -3.50
C ALA A 98 10.78 -14.66 -4.88
N SER A 99 10.51 -15.46 -5.90
CA SER A 99 10.15 -14.99 -7.24
C SER A 99 8.93 -14.07 -7.24
N ASP A 100 7.92 -14.33 -6.40
CA ASP A 100 6.74 -13.46 -6.26
C ASP A 100 7.10 -12.09 -5.67
N VAL A 101 8.10 -12.01 -4.83
CA VAL A 101 8.63 -10.73 -4.31
C VAL A 101 9.50 -10.05 -5.34
N LEU A 102 10.40 -10.80 -6.00
CA LEU A 102 11.34 -10.25 -7.00
C LEU A 102 10.61 -9.60 -8.18
N ARG A 103 9.42 -10.09 -8.57
CA ARG A 103 8.60 -9.43 -9.61
C ARG A 103 8.15 -8.01 -9.22
N LEU A 104 8.11 -7.68 -7.93
CA LEU A 104 7.82 -6.32 -7.45
C LEU A 104 9.06 -5.44 -7.45
N ALA A 105 10.22 -6.04 -7.20
CA ALA A 105 11.51 -5.36 -7.08
C ALA A 105 12.17 -5.09 -8.44
N VAL A 106 12.17 -6.07 -9.33
CA VAL A 106 12.94 -6.03 -10.58
C VAL A 106 11.99 -5.95 -11.78
N PRO A 107 11.94 -4.81 -12.51
CA PRO A 107 11.08 -4.65 -13.68
C PRO A 107 11.53 -5.58 -14.82
N PRO A 108 10.65 -5.87 -15.81
CA PRO A 108 11.04 -6.60 -17.01
C PRO A 108 12.22 -5.95 -17.72
N ARG A 109 13.06 -6.76 -18.36
CA ARG A 109 14.27 -6.31 -19.05
C ARG A 109 13.99 -5.19 -20.05
N GLN A 110 14.83 -4.14 -20.00
CA GLN A 110 14.75 -2.97 -20.88
C GLN A 110 16.12 -2.65 -21.48
N VAL A 111 16.38 -3.20 -22.65
CA VAL A 111 17.70 -3.13 -23.33
C VAL A 111 18.21 -1.70 -23.49
N ARG A 112 17.33 -0.73 -23.79
CA ARG A 112 17.74 0.68 -23.95
C ARG A 112 18.21 1.29 -22.63
N ALA A 113 17.53 0.99 -21.53
CA ALA A 113 17.92 1.47 -20.19
C ALA A 113 19.25 0.87 -19.75
N GLU A 114 19.45 -0.43 -19.99
CA GLU A 114 20.69 -1.15 -19.70
C GLU A 114 21.87 -0.59 -20.50
N LYS A 115 21.71 -0.38 -21.82
CA LYS A 115 22.75 0.24 -22.67
C LYS A 115 23.12 1.65 -22.23
N ALA A 116 22.12 2.47 -21.87
CA ALA A 116 22.36 3.82 -21.37
C ALA A 116 23.13 3.81 -20.04
N TRP A 117 22.80 2.86 -19.15
CA TRP A 117 23.49 2.70 -17.88
C TRP A 117 24.95 2.27 -18.04
N LEU A 118 25.26 1.36 -18.96
CA LEU A 118 26.63 0.94 -19.27
C LEU A 118 27.48 2.08 -19.87
N ALA A 119 26.85 2.97 -20.65
CA ALA A 119 27.51 4.12 -21.28
C ALA A 119 27.56 5.39 -20.38
N ARG A 120 27.08 5.31 -19.10
CA ARG A 120 27.05 6.48 -18.22
C ARG A 120 28.44 6.96 -17.86
N ASP A 121 28.53 8.26 -17.57
CA ASP A 121 29.72 8.83 -16.94
C ASP A 121 29.78 8.38 -15.48
N THR A 122 30.75 7.57 -15.13
CA THR A 122 30.95 7.06 -13.76
C THR A 122 31.65 8.08 -12.85
N ALA A 123 32.23 9.13 -13.39
CA ALA A 123 32.85 10.22 -12.62
C ALA A 123 31.84 11.29 -12.20
N TRP A 124 30.64 11.31 -12.84
CA TRP A 124 29.61 12.28 -12.48
C TRP A 124 29.02 11.98 -11.09
N SER A 125 28.86 13.01 -10.28
CA SER A 125 28.23 12.98 -8.97
C SER A 125 27.18 14.09 -8.86
N PRO A 126 26.02 13.83 -8.22
CA PRO A 126 25.02 14.86 -8.02
C PRO A 126 25.51 15.96 -7.06
N PRO A 127 24.91 17.16 -7.10
CA PRO A 127 25.28 18.26 -6.22
C PRO A 127 25.15 17.88 -4.73
N PRO A 128 25.98 18.46 -3.85
CA PRO A 128 25.83 18.32 -2.41
C PRO A 128 24.51 18.93 -1.93
N VAL A 129 23.97 18.39 -0.85
CA VAL A 129 22.69 18.81 -0.28
C VAL A 129 22.92 19.47 1.07
N THR A 130 22.24 20.60 1.31
CA THR A 130 22.11 21.20 2.63
C THR A 130 20.70 20.98 3.13
N ALA A 131 20.55 20.23 4.22
CA ALA A 131 19.23 19.91 4.75
C ALA A 131 18.63 21.10 5.51
N PRO A 132 17.37 21.46 5.23
CA PRO A 132 16.64 22.42 6.07
C PRO A 132 16.22 21.74 7.38
N PRO A 133 15.98 22.50 8.47
CA PRO A 133 15.45 21.93 9.71
C PRO A 133 14.08 21.29 9.49
N VAL A 134 13.77 20.24 10.25
CA VAL A 134 12.44 19.60 10.22
C VAL A 134 11.47 20.45 11.05
N THR A 135 10.48 21.04 10.38
CA THR A 135 9.57 22.00 10.99
C THR A 135 8.28 21.34 11.53
N GLY A 136 7.67 21.98 12.54
CA GLY A 136 6.42 21.52 13.14
C GLY A 136 6.57 20.53 14.29
N TYR A 137 7.79 20.22 14.68
CA TYR A 137 8.13 19.37 15.82
C TYR A 137 9.06 20.11 16.79
N ALA A 138 9.36 19.53 17.94
CA ALA A 138 10.39 20.10 18.81
C ALA A 138 11.76 20.03 18.13
N ASP A 139 12.57 21.07 18.34
CA ASP A 139 13.85 21.25 17.63
C ASP A 139 14.75 20.02 17.77
N GLY A 140 15.22 19.51 16.64
CA GLY A 140 16.18 18.43 16.55
C GLY A 140 15.61 17.01 16.82
N VAL A 141 14.34 16.85 17.19
CA VAL A 141 13.79 15.51 17.56
C VAL A 141 13.78 14.56 16.36
N LEU A 142 13.28 14.99 15.21
CA LEU A 142 13.25 14.13 14.02
C LEU A 142 14.61 13.99 13.35
N GLU A 143 15.43 15.02 13.40
CA GLU A 143 16.82 14.97 12.96
C GLU A 143 17.61 13.94 13.78
N ALA A 144 17.41 13.89 15.09
CA ALA A 144 18.04 12.88 15.96
C ALA A 144 17.58 11.47 15.59
N VAL A 145 16.26 11.27 15.38
CA VAL A 145 15.75 9.94 14.95
C VAL A 145 16.41 9.49 13.65
N VAL A 146 16.60 10.39 12.67
CA VAL A 146 17.24 10.07 11.38
C VAL A 146 18.73 9.77 11.56
N THR A 147 19.47 10.66 12.25
CA THR A 147 20.93 10.54 12.40
C THR A 147 21.37 9.38 13.29
N GLU A 148 20.61 9.10 14.33
CA GLU A 148 20.86 7.99 15.26
C GLU A 148 20.27 6.65 14.78
N ARG A 149 19.69 6.64 13.56
CA ARG A 149 19.03 5.46 12.98
C ARG A 149 17.94 4.90 13.91
N GLY A 150 17.18 5.81 14.53
CA GLY A 150 16.06 5.51 15.42
C GLY A 150 14.81 5.08 14.66
N ARG A 151 13.76 4.77 15.43
CA ARG A 151 12.48 4.33 14.89
C ARG A 151 11.36 5.11 15.55
N ALA A 152 10.47 5.72 14.76
CA ALA A 152 9.39 6.54 15.31
C ALA A 152 8.05 6.36 14.61
N ALA A 153 6.99 6.45 15.40
CA ALA A 153 5.64 6.74 14.95
C ALA A 153 5.42 8.25 15.06
N VAL A 154 5.25 8.90 13.92
CA VAL A 154 5.21 10.35 13.82
C VAL A 154 3.79 10.81 13.52
N ALA A 155 3.16 11.52 14.45
CA ALA A 155 1.90 12.19 14.16
C ALA A 155 2.17 13.34 13.17
N ALA A 156 1.45 13.35 12.04
CA ALA A 156 1.71 14.29 10.96
C ALA A 156 1.24 15.72 11.33
N VAL A 157 1.94 16.75 10.84
CA VAL A 157 1.50 18.13 10.91
C VAL A 157 0.16 18.28 10.16
N PRO A 158 -0.95 18.65 10.84
CA PRO A 158 -2.29 18.54 10.28
C PRO A 158 -2.76 19.78 9.54
N GLN A 159 -1.91 20.33 8.67
CA GLN A 159 -2.22 21.51 7.85
C GLN A 159 -1.34 21.56 6.61
N PRO A 160 -1.76 22.21 5.52
CA PRO A 160 -0.88 22.56 4.43
C PRO A 160 0.22 23.54 4.89
N VAL A 161 1.43 23.36 4.35
CA VAL A 161 2.59 24.20 4.62
C VAL A 161 3.21 24.70 3.34
N ALA A 162 3.85 25.87 3.39
CA ALA A 162 4.63 26.43 2.29
C ALA A 162 6.08 25.97 2.44
N VAL A 163 6.66 25.45 1.36
CA VAL A 163 8.07 25.02 1.29
C VAL A 163 8.79 25.68 0.11
N GLY A 164 10.13 25.68 0.12
CA GLY A 164 10.95 26.24 -0.94
C GLY A 164 11.18 27.73 -0.78
N ASP A 165 11.26 28.46 -1.91
CA ASP A 165 11.55 29.90 -1.94
C ASP A 165 10.39 30.69 -1.32
N ALA A 166 10.73 31.65 -0.44
CA ALA A 166 9.75 32.51 0.22
C ALA A 166 8.97 33.39 -0.76
N ASP A 167 9.60 33.79 -1.88
CA ASP A 167 8.96 34.61 -2.92
C ASP A 167 8.07 33.80 -3.87
N ALA A 168 8.29 32.50 -3.94
CA ALA A 168 7.52 31.56 -4.77
C ALA A 168 7.25 30.23 -4.04
N PRO A 169 6.50 30.24 -2.93
CA PRO A 169 6.31 29.07 -2.09
C PRO A 169 5.49 27.98 -2.79
N VAL A 170 5.90 26.73 -2.62
CA VAL A 170 5.16 25.55 -3.03
C VAL A 170 4.33 25.08 -1.85
N TRP A 171 3.00 25.00 -2.02
CA TRP A 171 2.11 24.48 -0.99
C TRP A 171 2.03 22.95 -1.06
N VAL A 172 2.31 22.31 0.06
CA VAL A 172 2.27 20.85 0.20
C VAL A 172 1.59 20.44 1.52
N PRO A 173 1.06 19.22 1.64
CA PRO A 173 0.61 18.69 2.92
C PRO A 173 1.76 18.65 3.94
N GLY A 174 1.45 18.90 5.22
CA GLY A 174 2.48 18.93 6.27
C GLY A 174 3.27 17.64 6.39
N TRP A 175 2.63 16.48 6.20
CA TRP A 175 3.31 15.18 6.18
C TRP A 175 4.38 15.07 5.06
N ALA A 176 4.09 15.63 3.88
CA ALA A 176 5.01 15.60 2.75
C ALA A 176 6.25 16.49 3.01
N ALA A 177 6.03 17.68 3.61
CA ALA A 177 7.13 18.54 4.05
C ALA A 177 8.01 17.84 5.10
N THR A 178 7.41 17.22 6.11
CA THR A 178 8.13 16.45 7.14
C THR A 178 9.00 15.35 6.52
N LEU A 179 8.45 14.55 5.62
CA LEU A 179 9.18 13.46 4.96
C LEU A 179 10.28 13.99 4.03
N ALA A 180 10.02 15.10 3.31
CA ALA A 180 11.02 15.72 2.45
C ALA A 180 12.21 16.29 3.24
N GLN A 181 11.95 16.95 4.36
CA GLN A 181 12.98 17.49 5.25
C GLN A 181 13.79 16.35 5.89
N ALA A 182 13.15 15.31 6.41
CA ALA A 182 13.84 14.12 6.96
C ALA A 182 14.71 13.41 5.89
N ALA A 183 14.20 13.27 4.66
CA ALA A 183 14.95 12.71 3.55
C ALA A 183 16.14 13.60 3.14
N ALA A 184 16.00 14.94 3.22
CA ALA A 184 17.10 15.85 2.94
C ALA A 184 18.25 15.68 3.94
N HIS A 185 17.96 15.47 5.24
CA HIS A 185 18.98 15.14 6.24
C HIS A 185 19.70 13.84 5.92
N THR A 186 18.96 12.81 5.47
CA THR A 186 19.53 11.52 5.06
C THR A 186 20.48 11.70 3.87
N VAL A 187 20.04 12.42 2.83
CA VAL A 187 20.85 12.63 1.61
C VAL A 187 22.05 13.56 1.88
N ALA A 188 21.92 14.55 2.77
CA ALA A 188 23.03 15.38 3.19
C ALA A 188 24.14 14.58 3.93
N ALA A 189 23.77 13.45 4.54
CA ALA A 189 24.71 12.49 5.13
C ALA A 189 25.22 11.44 4.11
N GLU A 190 25.03 11.69 2.80
CA GLU A 190 25.37 10.76 1.70
C GLU A 190 24.76 9.37 1.87
N GLN A 191 23.51 9.31 2.34
CA GLN A 191 22.72 8.10 2.49
C GLN A 191 21.43 8.19 1.67
N SER A 192 20.91 7.04 1.23
CA SER A 192 19.64 6.96 0.50
C SER A 192 18.46 6.90 1.46
N ALA A 193 17.32 7.42 1.00
CA ALA A 193 16.03 7.25 1.65
C ALA A 193 15.05 6.47 0.76
N VAL A 194 14.18 5.67 1.37
CA VAL A 194 13.08 4.98 0.69
C VAL A 194 11.78 5.37 1.35
N ILE A 195 10.86 5.96 0.58
CA ILE A 195 9.59 6.46 1.10
C ILE A 195 8.44 5.86 0.30
N ALA A 196 7.55 5.15 0.99
CA ALA A 196 6.34 4.59 0.40
C ALA A 196 5.11 5.42 0.79
N VAL A 197 4.26 5.71 -0.21
CA VAL A 197 3.00 6.43 -0.03
C VAL A 197 1.85 5.68 -0.71
N PRO A 198 0.58 5.84 -0.27
CA PRO A 198 -0.54 5.02 -0.74
C PRO A 198 -0.82 5.14 -2.24
N ASP A 199 -1.05 6.34 -2.73
CA ASP A 199 -1.51 6.55 -4.10
C ASP A 199 -0.63 7.52 -4.91
N PHE A 200 -1.00 7.76 -6.16
CA PHE A 200 -0.21 8.59 -7.07
C PHE A 200 -0.27 10.09 -6.72
N ARG A 201 -1.32 10.57 -6.03
CA ARG A 201 -1.44 11.97 -5.60
C ARG A 201 -0.48 12.23 -4.46
N ASP A 202 -0.39 11.28 -3.54
CA ASP A 202 0.60 11.35 -2.47
C ASP A 202 2.04 11.34 -3.04
N VAL A 203 2.28 10.55 -4.11
CA VAL A 203 3.59 10.60 -4.82
C VAL A 203 3.85 12.00 -5.40
N ILE A 204 2.84 12.65 -6.00
CA ILE A 204 2.97 14.00 -6.56
C ILE A 204 3.23 15.03 -5.44
N ASP A 205 2.48 14.98 -4.34
CA ASP A 205 2.63 15.89 -3.21
C ASP A 205 4.02 15.72 -2.55
N LEU A 206 4.47 14.49 -2.36
CA LEU A 206 5.80 14.20 -1.84
C LEU A 206 6.91 14.64 -2.80
N GLU A 207 6.79 14.39 -4.10
CA GLU A 207 7.75 14.82 -5.10
C GLU A 207 7.89 16.35 -5.13
N ARG A 208 6.76 17.08 -5.08
CA ARG A 208 6.76 18.55 -4.95
C ARG A 208 7.52 19.03 -3.72
N ALA A 209 7.29 18.39 -2.57
CA ALA A 209 7.97 18.72 -1.33
C ALA A 209 9.49 18.45 -1.41
N LEU A 210 9.86 17.31 -1.99
CA LEU A 210 11.26 16.92 -2.18
C LEU A 210 12.00 17.88 -3.12
N LEU A 211 11.40 18.21 -4.27
CA LEU A 211 12.02 19.11 -5.26
C LEU A 211 12.14 20.56 -4.76
N ALA A 212 11.44 20.93 -3.69
CA ALA A 212 11.63 22.21 -3.01
C ALA A 212 12.88 22.25 -2.11
N VAL A 213 13.43 21.08 -1.74
CA VAL A 213 14.56 20.97 -0.79
C VAL A 213 15.73 20.15 -1.33
N LEU A 214 15.55 19.44 -2.43
CA LEU A 214 16.55 18.57 -3.06
C LEU A 214 16.69 18.84 -4.56
N PRO A 215 17.89 18.67 -5.14
CA PRO A 215 18.05 18.68 -6.59
C PRO A 215 17.34 17.49 -7.23
N PRO A 216 16.80 17.64 -8.46
CA PRO A 216 16.01 16.60 -9.12
C PRO A 216 16.75 15.26 -9.29
N GLU A 217 18.08 15.29 -9.42
CA GLU A 217 18.93 14.12 -9.57
C GLU A 217 18.94 13.20 -8.34
N ARG A 218 18.59 13.77 -7.18
CA ARG A 218 18.49 13.03 -5.90
C ARG A 218 17.12 12.40 -5.68
N VAL A 219 16.13 12.59 -6.57
CA VAL A 219 14.77 12.05 -6.43
C VAL A 219 14.47 11.04 -7.53
N VAL A 220 14.06 9.83 -7.16
CA VAL A 220 13.77 8.73 -8.08
C VAL A 220 12.41 8.12 -7.77
N ARG A 221 11.57 7.95 -8.80
CA ARG A 221 10.20 7.40 -8.64
C ARG A 221 10.13 5.91 -8.90
N PHE A 222 9.27 5.22 -8.13
CA PHE A 222 8.91 3.81 -8.25
C PHE A 222 7.39 3.64 -8.13
N ASP A 223 6.63 4.14 -9.08
CA ASP A 223 5.17 4.09 -9.04
C ASP A 223 4.54 3.33 -10.21
N ALA A 224 3.27 2.97 -10.06
CA ALA A 224 2.54 2.15 -11.02
C ALA A 224 2.24 2.87 -12.35
N LYS A 225 2.29 4.21 -12.40
CA LYS A 225 2.06 4.99 -13.62
C LYS A 225 3.28 5.02 -14.54
N GLN A 226 4.45 4.65 -14.03
CA GLN A 226 5.66 4.59 -14.82
C GLN A 226 5.63 3.43 -15.83
N THR A 227 6.17 3.69 -17.02
CA THR A 227 6.47 2.65 -18.01
C THR A 227 7.59 1.73 -17.49
N ASN A 228 7.68 0.51 -18.05
CA ASN A 228 8.77 -0.40 -17.71
C ASN A 228 10.17 0.20 -17.97
N GLY A 229 10.31 1.04 -18.99
CA GLY A 229 11.56 1.75 -19.28
C GLY A 229 11.94 2.77 -18.22
N GLN A 230 10.97 3.54 -17.73
CA GLN A 230 11.18 4.49 -16.63
C GLN A 230 11.54 3.77 -15.33
N ARG A 231 10.83 2.68 -15.01
CA ARG A 231 11.11 1.85 -13.82
C ARG A 231 12.51 1.21 -13.89
N ALA A 232 12.93 0.71 -15.04
CA ALA A 232 14.27 0.17 -15.22
C ALA A 232 15.35 1.25 -15.07
N LYS A 233 15.13 2.45 -15.63
CA LYS A 233 16.04 3.61 -15.43
C LYS A 233 16.13 3.97 -13.95
N ALA A 234 15.00 4.06 -13.27
CA ALA A 234 14.92 4.39 -11.84
C ALA A 234 15.70 3.38 -10.97
N LEU A 235 15.50 2.07 -11.23
CA LEU A 235 16.22 1.00 -10.53
C LEU A 235 17.74 1.13 -10.71
N LEU A 236 18.21 1.40 -11.92
CA LEU A 236 19.63 1.53 -12.19
C LEU A 236 20.20 2.82 -11.59
N GLN A 237 19.47 3.94 -11.65
CA GLN A 237 19.88 5.21 -11.05
C GLN A 237 20.05 5.10 -9.54
N ALA A 238 19.12 4.45 -8.85
CA ALA A 238 19.16 4.26 -7.39
C ALA A 238 20.38 3.45 -6.89
N ARG A 239 21.12 2.82 -7.80
CA ARG A 239 22.35 2.06 -7.50
C ARG A 239 23.64 2.84 -7.78
N THR A 240 23.56 4.06 -8.28
CA THR A 240 24.76 4.83 -8.65
C THR A 240 25.22 5.79 -7.56
N HIS A 241 24.29 6.37 -6.82
CA HIS A 241 24.56 7.36 -5.78
C HIS A 241 23.36 7.44 -4.81
N PRO A 242 23.53 8.04 -3.63
CA PRO A 242 22.45 8.24 -2.69
C PRO A 242 21.30 9.06 -3.27
N VAL A 243 20.07 8.51 -3.18
CA VAL A 243 18.84 9.12 -3.69
C VAL A 243 17.69 8.93 -2.71
N VAL A 244 16.63 9.70 -2.91
CA VAL A 244 15.33 9.46 -2.31
C VAL A 244 14.45 8.69 -3.30
N ALA A 245 14.24 7.41 -3.04
CA ALA A 245 13.35 6.55 -3.79
C ALA A 245 11.92 6.69 -3.26
N ILE A 246 11.02 7.27 -4.05
CA ILE A 246 9.62 7.49 -3.68
C ILE A 246 8.66 6.68 -4.54
N GLY A 247 7.52 6.30 -4.00
CA GLY A 247 6.48 5.63 -4.80
C GLY A 247 5.48 4.87 -3.94
N ASN A 248 4.78 3.94 -4.59
CA ASN A 248 3.82 3.10 -3.91
C ASN A 248 4.50 1.85 -3.32
N ARG A 249 3.76 0.75 -3.11
CA ARG A 249 4.28 -0.52 -2.55
C ARG A 249 5.64 -0.95 -3.09
N THR A 250 5.83 -0.80 -4.40
CA THR A 250 7.06 -1.23 -5.07
C THR A 250 8.29 -0.41 -4.70
N ALA A 251 8.13 0.82 -4.23
CA ALA A 251 9.23 1.65 -3.74
C ALA A 251 9.98 0.99 -2.57
N MET A 252 9.26 0.22 -1.74
CA MET A 252 9.87 -0.48 -0.60
C MET A 252 10.90 -1.55 -1.02
N TYR A 253 10.94 -1.93 -2.29
CA TYR A 253 11.92 -2.84 -2.87
C TYR A 253 12.95 -2.13 -3.75
N ALA A 254 12.99 -0.80 -3.78
CA ALA A 254 13.99 -0.05 -4.54
C ALA A 254 15.40 -0.34 -3.99
N PRO A 255 16.39 -0.62 -4.82
CA PRO A 255 17.77 -0.70 -4.36
C PRO A 255 18.20 0.66 -3.81
N ALA A 256 19.14 0.68 -2.88
CA ALA A 256 19.58 1.89 -2.24
C ALA A 256 21.06 1.81 -1.87
N THR A 257 21.83 2.78 -2.35
CA THR A 257 23.22 2.95 -1.90
C THR A 257 23.19 3.54 -0.51
N GLU A 258 23.83 2.87 0.48
CA GLU A 258 23.92 3.33 1.87
C GLU A 258 22.55 3.75 2.44
N LEU A 259 21.62 2.79 2.58
CA LEU A 259 20.27 3.08 3.07
C LEU A 259 20.29 3.65 4.50
N GLY A 260 19.86 4.91 4.66
CA GLY A 260 19.81 5.64 5.92
C GLY A 260 18.40 5.81 6.49
N LEU A 261 17.38 5.89 5.61
CA LEU A 261 15.98 6.13 6.03
C LEU A 261 15.00 5.27 5.26
N ILE A 262 14.07 4.67 6.00
CA ILE A 262 12.84 4.06 5.49
C ILE A 262 11.66 4.84 6.06
N ALA A 263 10.72 5.27 5.24
CA ALA A 263 9.54 5.96 5.73
C ALA A 263 8.27 5.51 5.01
N MET A 264 7.15 5.59 5.71
CA MET A 264 5.82 5.35 5.16
C MET A 264 4.88 6.48 5.58
N TRP A 265 4.10 6.96 4.62
CA TRP A 265 2.96 7.81 4.87
C TRP A 265 1.69 6.96 4.92
N ASP A 266 0.87 7.17 5.97
CA ASP A 266 -0.48 6.60 6.11
C ASP A 266 -0.51 5.06 5.97
N ASP A 267 0.32 4.37 6.77
CA ASP A 267 0.55 2.92 6.72
C ASP A 267 -0.73 2.06 6.83
N GLY A 268 -1.81 2.62 7.39
CA GLY A 268 -3.12 1.96 7.47
C GLY A 268 -3.86 1.87 6.14
N ASP A 269 -3.39 2.49 5.05
CA ASP A 269 -4.08 2.44 3.78
C ASP A 269 -4.05 1.05 3.12
N ALA A 270 -5.24 0.56 2.72
CA ALA A 270 -5.39 -0.76 2.10
C ALA A 270 -4.62 -0.91 0.77
N SER A 271 -4.20 0.19 0.12
CA SER A 271 -3.37 0.14 -1.09
C SER A 271 -1.99 -0.47 -0.84
N PHE A 272 -1.54 -0.50 0.42
CA PHE A 272 -0.28 -1.13 0.81
C PHE A 272 -0.33 -2.66 0.88
N ILE A 273 -1.50 -3.27 0.76
CA ILE A 273 -1.67 -4.73 0.72
C ILE A 273 -1.37 -5.22 -0.70
N GLU A 274 -0.42 -6.14 -0.87
CA GLU A 274 -0.17 -6.78 -2.15
C GLU A 274 -1.30 -7.76 -2.50
N GLN A 275 -1.94 -7.54 -3.65
CA GLN A 275 -3.13 -8.30 -4.08
C GLN A 275 -2.81 -9.70 -4.63
N ARG A 276 -1.55 -9.98 -4.92
CA ARG A 276 -1.07 -11.28 -5.42
C ARG A 276 -0.13 -11.89 -4.39
N ALA A 277 0.13 -13.19 -4.52
CA ALA A 277 1.16 -13.81 -3.70
C ALA A 277 2.45 -12.97 -3.74
N PRO A 278 3.10 -12.77 -2.59
CA PRO A 278 2.87 -13.37 -1.28
C PRO A 278 1.85 -12.65 -0.37
N TYR A 279 1.03 -11.72 -0.87
CA TYR A 279 -0.03 -10.98 -0.16
C TYR A 279 0.45 -10.10 1.00
N VAL A 280 1.72 -9.77 1.05
CA VAL A 280 2.35 -9.06 2.15
C VAL A 280 1.93 -7.58 2.19
N HIS A 281 1.77 -7.06 3.40
CA HIS A 281 1.59 -5.62 3.62
C HIS A 281 2.94 -4.89 3.56
N THR A 282 3.00 -3.71 2.92
CA THR A 282 4.23 -2.93 2.75
C THR A 282 4.88 -2.53 4.08
N ARG A 283 4.08 -2.31 5.13
CA ARG A 283 4.59 -2.08 6.50
C ARG A 283 5.46 -3.24 7.00
N ASP A 284 5.04 -4.48 6.78
CA ASP A 284 5.85 -5.64 7.17
C ASP A 284 7.16 -5.72 6.39
N VAL A 285 7.13 -5.34 5.12
CA VAL A 285 8.36 -5.22 4.31
C VAL A 285 9.28 -4.14 4.87
N ALA A 286 8.73 -2.98 5.26
CA ALA A 286 9.50 -1.89 5.89
C ALA A 286 10.15 -2.34 7.21
N LEU A 287 9.42 -3.08 8.05
CA LEU A 287 9.95 -3.64 9.31
C LEU A 287 11.10 -4.62 9.07
N VAL A 288 10.94 -5.55 8.11
CA VAL A 288 12.00 -6.50 7.75
C VAL A 288 13.22 -5.76 7.21
N ARG A 289 13.01 -4.81 6.29
CA ARG A 289 14.07 -4.04 5.66
C ARG A 289 14.84 -3.18 6.67
N ALA A 290 14.14 -2.52 7.59
CA ALA A 290 14.76 -1.74 8.66
C ALA A 290 15.60 -2.62 9.59
N ALA A 291 15.13 -3.82 9.93
CA ALA A 291 15.88 -4.78 10.74
C ALA A 291 17.16 -5.27 10.04
N GLN A 292 17.12 -5.45 8.71
CA GLN A 292 18.27 -5.92 7.92
C GLN A 292 19.30 -4.81 7.67
N SER A 293 18.85 -3.58 7.39
CA SER A 293 19.73 -2.47 7.01
C SER A 293 20.20 -1.63 8.19
N GLY A 294 19.52 -1.69 9.32
CA GLY A 294 19.73 -0.78 10.44
C GLY A 294 19.38 0.68 10.11
N ALA A 295 18.63 0.97 9.05
CA ALA A 295 18.20 2.31 8.69
C ALA A 295 17.17 2.86 9.69
N ALA A 296 17.11 4.19 9.81
CA ALA A 296 16.02 4.85 10.52
C ALA A 296 14.65 4.46 9.93
N LEU A 297 13.61 4.38 10.76
CA LEU A 297 12.27 4.02 10.31
C LEU A 297 11.22 5.01 10.83
N LEU A 298 10.48 5.61 9.92
CA LEU A 298 9.38 6.53 10.25
C LEU A 298 8.06 6.02 9.70
N PHE A 299 7.06 5.85 10.58
CA PHE A 299 5.66 5.74 10.20
C PHE A 299 4.97 7.06 10.48
N VAL A 300 4.56 7.76 9.42
CA VAL A 300 3.95 9.09 9.51
C VAL A 300 2.47 8.98 9.17
N SER A 301 1.58 9.46 10.04
CA SER A 301 0.12 9.43 9.79
C SER A 301 -0.59 10.51 10.60
N HIS A 302 -1.81 10.91 10.21
CA HIS A 302 -2.67 11.70 11.08
C HIS A 302 -3.31 10.79 12.12
N ALA A 303 -4.05 9.76 11.69
CA ALA A 303 -4.58 8.73 12.56
C ALA A 303 -3.65 7.51 12.55
N ARG A 304 -3.16 7.14 13.72
CA ARG A 304 -2.25 6.01 13.88
C ARG A 304 -2.97 4.70 13.62
N SER A 305 -2.36 3.78 12.87
CA SER A 305 -2.88 2.43 12.72
C SER A 305 -2.74 1.62 14.02
N THR A 306 -3.63 0.66 14.24
CA THR A 306 -3.56 -0.24 15.40
C THR A 306 -2.27 -1.05 15.41
N ASP A 307 -1.73 -1.38 14.24
CA ASP A 307 -0.44 -2.07 14.08
C ASP A 307 0.74 -1.21 14.57
N VAL A 308 0.79 0.06 14.17
CA VAL A 308 1.83 1.01 14.62
C VAL A 308 1.66 1.32 16.11
N GLN A 309 0.41 1.45 16.59
CA GLN A 309 0.13 1.64 18.01
C GLN A 309 0.70 0.49 18.86
N ARG A 310 0.55 -0.75 18.40
CA ARG A 310 1.15 -1.90 19.07
C ARG A 310 2.68 -1.76 19.22
N LEU A 311 3.38 -1.27 18.21
CA LEU A 311 4.83 -1.09 18.24
C LEU A 311 5.25 0.05 19.18
N VAL A 312 4.43 1.11 19.29
CA VAL A 312 4.64 2.20 20.27
C VAL A 312 4.48 1.67 21.69
N GLU A 313 3.42 0.90 21.98
CA GLU A 313 3.18 0.34 23.32
C GLU A 313 4.21 -0.72 23.73
N LEU A 314 4.85 -1.36 22.76
CA LEU A 314 6.02 -2.22 22.99
C LEU A 314 7.33 -1.43 23.17
N HIS A 315 7.29 -0.10 23.16
CA HIS A 315 8.47 0.77 23.17
C HIS A 315 9.49 0.47 22.04
N TRP A 316 9.00 -0.13 20.93
CA TRP A 316 9.81 -0.40 19.76
C TRP A 316 9.88 0.78 18.80
N LEU A 317 8.82 1.61 18.79
CA LEU A 317 8.78 2.91 18.14
C LEU A 317 8.70 4.02 19.19
N GLN A 318 9.47 5.08 19.01
CA GLN A 318 9.30 6.34 19.73
C GLN A 318 8.02 7.03 19.24
N ASP A 319 7.25 7.62 20.15
CA ASP A 319 6.10 8.45 19.79
C ASP A 319 6.56 9.90 19.60
N VAL A 320 6.35 10.46 18.39
CA VAL A 320 6.72 11.84 18.05
C VAL A 320 5.47 12.60 17.60
N VAL A 321 5.19 13.70 18.29
CA VAL A 321 3.99 14.52 18.06
C VAL A 321 4.37 15.94 17.63
N PRO A 322 3.52 16.63 16.84
CA PRO A 322 3.74 18.04 16.48
C PRO A 322 3.85 18.94 17.70
N TYR A 323 4.72 19.94 17.62
CA TYR A 323 4.96 20.91 18.67
C TYR A 323 4.60 22.32 18.22
N ARG A 324 3.73 23.01 19.00
CA ARG A 324 3.26 24.37 18.71
C ARG A 324 2.56 24.53 17.34
N VAL A 325 1.94 23.47 16.85
CA VAL A 325 1.16 23.47 15.60
C VAL A 325 -0.32 23.58 15.92
N LYS A 326 -1.06 24.39 15.16
CA LYS A 326 -2.52 24.48 15.29
C LYS A 326 -3.16 23.24 14.67
N THR A 327 -4.05 22.61 15.41
CA THR A 327 -4.86 21.49 14.91
C THR A 327 -6.14 22.02 14.23
N PRO A 328 -6.76 21.27 13.31
CA PRO A 328 -8.07 21.59 12.76
C PRO A 328 -9.13 21.78 13.86
N LYS A 329 -9.98 22.78 13.71
CA LYS A 329 -11.10 23.02 14.63
C LYS A 329 -12.27 22.11 14.27
N VAL A 330 -12.27 20.88 14.78
CA VAL A 330 -13.32 19.90 14.47
C VAL A 330 -14.53 20.09 15.38
N ILE A 331 -15.72 20.21 14.78
CA ILE A 331 -17.00 20.47 15.42
C ILE A 331 -17.96 19.31 15.13
N PRO A 332 -18.18 18.37 16.07
CA PRO A 332 -19.18 17.32 15.90
C PRO A 332 -20.61 17.91 15.99
N THR A 333 -21.40 17.75 14.94
CA THR A 333 -22.75 18.36 14.87
C THR A 333 -23.77 17.71 15.80
N VAL A 334 -23.58 16.45 16.20
CA VAL A 334 -24.46 15.76 17.17
C VAL A 334 -24.50 16.48 18.52
N GLN A 335 -23.44 17.15 18.91
CA GLN A 335 -23.42 17.95 20.15
C GLN A 335 -24.26 19.24 20.06
N GLN A 336 -24.67 19.66 18.86
CA GLN A 336 -25.46 20.86 18.61
C GLN A 336 -26.96 20.59 18.44
N THR A 337 -27.40 19.32 18.52
CA THR A 337 -28.79 18.90 18.27
C THR A 337 -29.81 19.59 19.17
N GLY A 338 -29.44 19.93 20.41
CA GLY A 338 -30.32 20.66 21.34
C GLY A 338 -30.67 22.09 20.90
N ALA A 339 -29.82 22.71 20.05
CA ALA A 339 -30.03 24.07 19.55
C ALA A 339 -30.72 24.11 18.18
N GLU A 340 -30.64 23.04 17.38
CA GLU A 340 -31.10 23.00 15.98
C GLU A 340 -32.43 22.26 15.75
N GLY A 341 -32.94 21.51 16.73
CA GLY A 341 -34.22 20.77 16.60
C GLY A 341 -34.24 19.81 15.41
N PHE A 342 -35.33 19.80 14.63
CA PHE A 342 -35.48 18.95 13.44
C PHE A 342 -34.44 19.22 12.34
N ALA A 343 -33.85 20.41 12.28
CA ALA A 343 -32.83 20.76 11.29
C ALA A 343 -31.51 20.01 11.52
N ALA A 344 -31.27 19.48 12.73
CA ALA A 344 -30.13 18.65 13.04
C ALA A 344 -30.14 17.29 12.30
N GLN A 345 -31.31 16.82 11.84
CA GLN A 345 -31.49 15.57 11.10
C GLN A 345 -31.27 15.74 9.58
N ALA A 346 -31.11 17.00 9.12
CA ALA A 346 -30.77 17.23 7.72
C ALA A 346 -29.38 16.68 7.39
N ARG A 347 -29.19 16.18 6.16
CA ARG A 347 -27.88 15.67 5.72
C ARG A 347 -26.76 16.68 5.92
N ILE A 348 -27.04 17.98 5.85
CA ILE A 348 -26.15 19.07 6.25
C ILE A 348 -26.92 19.92 7.24
N PRO A 349 -26.57 19.88 8.56
CA PRO A 349 -27.18 20.71 9.58
C PRO A 349 -27.01 22.21 9.30
N SER A 350 -27.91 23.03 9.84
CA SER A 350 -27.97 24.47 9.56
C SER A 350 -26.69 25.21 9.97
N SER A 351 -26.02 24.80 11.05
CA SER A 351 -24.74 25.36 11.50
C SER A 351 -23.64 25.11 10.48
N ALA A 352 -23.47 23.85 10.05
CA ALA A 352 -22.48 23.45 9.07
C ALA A 352 -22.73 24.13 7.70
N TRP A 353 -24.01 24.23 7.29
CA TRP A 353 -24.38 24.91 6.03
C TRP A 353 -24.05 26.40 6.06
N ARG A 354 -24.38 27.11 7.16
CA ARG A 354 -24.07 28.55 7.31
C ARG A 354 -22.58 28.81 7.27
N ALA A 355 -21.80 28.04 8.02
CA ALA A 355 -20.33 28.16 8.02
C ALA A 355 -19.74 27.89 6.63
N ALA A 356 -20.16 26.84 5.96
CA ALA A 356 -19.70 26.53 4.60
C ALA A 356 -20.09 27.62 3.59
N ARG A 357 -21.30 28.19 3.70
CA ARG A 357 -21.76 29.29 2.84
C ARG A 357 -20.94 30.55 3.04
N GLU A 358 -20.66 30.92 4.26
CA GLU A 358 -19.81 32.06 4.60
C GLU A 358 -18.38 31.84 4.09
N ALA A 359 -17.78 30.70 4.40
CA ALA A 359 -16.45 30.34 3.94
C ALA A 359 -16.32 30.31 2.41
N SER A 360 -17.36 29.85 1.70
CA SER A 360 -17.37 29.79 0.22
C SER A 360 -17.35 31.14 -0.48
N GLN A 361 -17.56 32.24 0.24
CA GLN A 361 -17.43 33.61 -0.29
C GLN A 361 -15.97 34.07 -0.35
N HIS A 362 -15.10 33.45 0.46
CA HIS A 362 -13.72 33.89 0.62
C HIS A 362 -12.70 32.85 0.12
N GLY A 363 -13.08 31.56 0.04
CA GLY A 363 -12.18 30.50 -0.33
C GLY A 363 -12.89 29.22 -0.79
N ALA A 364 -12.11 28.18 -1.01
CA ALA A 364 -12.64 26.87 -1.35
C ALA A 364 -13.18 26.16 -0.09
N VAL A 365 -14.32 25.49 -0.22
CA VAL A 365 -14.93 24.65 0.81
C VAL A 365 -14.88 23.19 0.36
N LEU A 366 -14.42 22.28 1.22
CA LEU A 366 -14.43 20.84 0.96
C LEU A 366 -15.69 20.19 1.52
N VAL A 367 -16.34 19.36 0.74
CA VAL A 367 -17.42 18.47 1.18
C VAL A 367 -17.01 17.03 0.87
N GLN A 368 -16.53 16.31 1.88
CA GLN A 368 -16.21 14.88 1.76
C GLN A 368 -17.48 14.04 1.86
N VAL A 369 -17.64 13.06 0.96
CA VAL A 369 -18.76 12.11 0.93
C VAL A 369 -18.27 10.67 0.89
N ALA A 370 -19.07 9.73 1.41
CA ALA A 370 -18.68 8.31 1.53
C ALA A 370 -18.44 7.62 0.18
N SER A 371 -19.21 7.96 -0.83
CA SER A 371 -19.22 7.22 -2.10
C SER A 371 -19.18 8.14 -3.30
N PRO A 372 -18.47 7.78 -4.40
CA PRO A 372 -18.51 8.48 -5.66
C PRO A 372 -19.89 8.37 -6.31
N GLY A 373 -20.25 9.34 -7.15
CA GLY A 373 -21.54 9.41 -7.82
C GLY A 373 -21.78 8.43 -8.95
N PHE A 374 -20.75 8.05 -9.67
CA PHE A 374 -20.76 7.01 -10.71
C PHE A 374 -19.55 6.11 -10.51
N GLY A 375 -19.74 4.78 -10.63
CA GLY A 375 -18.65 3.82 -10.67
C GLY A 375 -18.31 3.07 -9.38
N THR A 376 -19.09 3.18 -8.31
CA THR A 376 -18.87 2.47 -7.03
C THR A 376 -19.39 1.06 -7.00
N GLY A 377 -19.31 0.32 -7.94
CA GLY A 377 -19.85 -1.02 -8.04
C GLY A 377 -21.13 -1.01 -8.84
N LEU A 378 -21.31 -2.08 -9.52
CA LEU A 378 -22.50 -2.37 -10.28
C LEU A 378 -23.30 -3.45 -9.55
N VAL A 379 -24.62 -3.33 -9.62
CA VAL A 379 -25.53 -4.38 -9.18
C VAL A 379 -26.38 -4.82 -10.38
N CYS A 380 -26.89 -6.03 -10.31
CA CYS A 380 -27.89 -6.47 -11.26
C CYS A 380 -29.09 -5.52 -11.28
N ALA A 381 -29.51 -5.09 -12.45
CA ALA A 381 -30.62 -4.15 -12.58
C ALA A 381 -31.95 -4.74 -12.09
N GLU A 382 -32.09 -6.06 -12.13
CA GLU A 382 -33.30 -6.81 -11.76
C GLU A 382 -33.31 -7.12 -10.26
N CYS A 383 -32.42 -8.00 -9.79
CA CYS A 383 -32.46 -8.52 -8.41
C CYS A 383 -31.65 -7.71 -7.39
N GLY A 384 -30.86 -6.71 -7.83
CA GLY A 384 -30.05 -5.89 -6.93
C GLY A 384 -28.75 -6.56 -6.44
N GLU A 385 -28.47 -7.81 -6.81
CA GLU A 385 -27.27 -8.53 -6.45
C GLU A 385 -26.01 -7.82 -6.95
N ARG A 386 -24.94 -7.81 -6.17
CA ARG A 386 -23.66 -7.18 -6.56
C ARG A 386 -23.08 -7.86 -7.80
N ALA A 387 -22.59 -7.07 -8.72
CA ALA A 387 -21.94 -7.57 -9.92
C ALA A 387 -20.46 -7.81 -9.66
N HIS A 388 -20.04 -9.07 -9.75
CA HIS A 388 -18.67 -9.51 -9.52
C HIS A 388 -17.95 -9.91 -10.80
N CYS A 389 -16.63 -9.78 -10.77
CA CYS A 389 -15.74 -10.18 -11.85
C CYS A 389 -15.61 -11.70 -11.92
N ARG A 390 -15.83 -12.28 -13.08
CA ARG A 390 -15.65 -13.73 -13.29
C ARG A 390 -14.19 -14.22 -13.26
N VAL A 391 -13.23 -13.26 -13.29
CA VAL A 391 -11.79 -13.60 -13.32
C VAL A 391 -11.20 -13.64 -11.91
N CYS A 392 -11.60 -12.70 -11.02
CA CYS A 392 -11.00 -12.56 -9.70
C CYS A 392 -12.00 -12.36 -8.56
N GLY A 393 -13.32 -12.45 -8.82
CA GLY A 393 -14.36 -12.20 -7.82
C GLY A 393 -14.51 -10.73 -7.40
N GLY A 394 -13.64 -9.84 -7.85
CA GLY A 394 -13.65 -8.44 -7.46
C GLY A 394 -14.89 -7.67 -7.98
N PRO A 395 -15.26 -6.53 -7.35
CA PRO A 395 -16.43 -5.78 -7.74
C PRO A 395 -16.28 -5.19 -9.15
N LEU A 396 -17.34 -5.28 -9.95
CA LEU A 396 -17.41 -4.61 -11.23
C LEU A 396 -17.80 -3.14 -11.06
N GLY A 397 -17.15 -2.27 -11.83
CA GLY A 397 -17.46 -0.86 -11.94
C GLY A 397 -17.61 -0.44 -13.40
N SER A 398 -18.17 0.74 -13.63
CA SER A 398 -18.22 1.33 -14.96
C SER A 398 -17.48 2.68 -14.91
N PRO A 399 -16.53 2.94 -15.82
CA PRO A 399 -15.79 4.21 -15.84
C PRO A 399 -16.70 5.40 -16.20
N HIS A 400 -17.74 5.16 -16.99
CA HIS A 400 -18.76 6.15 -17.33
C HIS A 400 -20.06 5.45 -17.73
N ARG A 401 -21.15 6.22 -17.83
CA ARG A 401 -22.47 5.69 -18.24
C ARG A 401 -22.39 5.06 -19.63
N GLY A 402 -22.79 3.79 -19.73
CA GLY A 402 -22.79 3.03 -20.99
C GLY A 402 -21.46 2.36 -21.34
N ALA A 403 -20.39 2.53 -20.56
CA ALA A 403 -19.17 1.78 -20.77
C ALA A 403 -19.32 0.30 -20.37
N THR A 404 -18.55 -0.56 -21.01
CA THR A 404 -18.45 -1.97 -20.61
C THR A 404 -17.97 -2.06 -19.16
N PRO A 405 -18.68 -2.81 -18.29
CA PRO A 405 -18.24 -3.02 -16.91
C PRO A 405 -16.82 -3.57 -16.86
N GLN A 406 -16.03 -3.07 -15.93
CA GLN A 406 -14.65 -3.46 -15.72
C GLN A 406 -14.41 -3.81 -14.26
N CYS A 407 -13.63 -4.83 -14.01
CA CYS A 407 -13.23 -5.18 -12.65
C CYS A 407 -12.35 -4.11 -12.03
N ARG A 408 -12.68 -3.68 -10.83
CA ARG A 408 -11.93 -2.66 -10.10
C ARG A 408 -10.61 -3.20 -9.51
N PHE A 409 -10.48 -4.52 -9.38
CA PHE A 409 -9.29 -5.15 -8.83
C PHE A 409 -8.31 -5.58 -9.91
N CYS A 410 -8.76 -6.35 -10.91
CA CYS A 410 -7.86 -6.92 -11.92
C CYS A 410 -7.95 -6.25 -13.30
N GLY A 411 -8.84 -5.27 -13.50
CA GLY A 411 -9.01 -4.56 -14.77
C GLY A 411 -9.72 -5.35 -15.88
N ALA A 412 -10.15 -6.60 -15.63
CA ALA A 412 -10.83 -7.41 -16.64
C ALA A 412 -12.17 -6.79 -17.07
N LEU A 413 -12.41 -6.73 -18.38
CA LEU A 413 -13.69 -6.29 -18.92
C LEU A 413 -14.75 -7.39 -18.77
N ALA A 414 -15.92 -7.05 -18.22
CA ALA A 414 -17.05 -7.96 -18.08
C ALA A 414 -17.98 -7.85 -19.31
N VAL A 415 -17.46 -8.22 -20.47
CA VAL A 415 -18.25 -8.30 -21.70
C VAL A 415 -19.30 -9.39 -21.56
N GLY A 416 -20.58 -9.04 -21.83
CA GLY A 416 -21.69 -9.99 -21.73
C GLY A 416 -21.97 -10.44 -20.29
N PHE A 417 -21.88 -9.52 -19.31
CA PHE A 417 -22.26 -9.80 -17.92
C PHE A 417 -23.59 -10.56 -17.85
N ARG A 418 -23.63 -11.55 -16.98
CA ARG A 418 -24.84 -12.27 -16.58
C ARG A 418 -24.85 -12.39 -15.05
N CYS A 419 -25.93 -11.95 -14.43
CA CYS A 419 -26.11 -12.08 -12.98
C CYS A 419 -26.15 -13.57 -12.59
N PRO A 420 -25.34 -14.02 -11.63
CA PRO A 420 -25.35 -15.40 -11.20
C PRO A 420 -26.67 -15.79 -10.52
N THR A 421 -27.37 -14.84 -9.91
CA THR A 421 -28.61 -15.08 -9.14
C THR A 421 -29.86 -15.16 -10.03
N CYS A 422 -30.01 -14.24 -11.00
CA CYS A 422 -31.26 -14.17 -11.81
C CYS A 422 -31.04 -14.27 -13.32
N GLY A 423 -29.81 -14.39 -13.80
CA GLY A 423 -29.47 -14.51 -15.23
C GLY A 423 -29.58 -13.22 -16.03
N ASN A 424 -30.03 -12.09 -15.44
CA ASN A 424 -30.18 -10.82 -16.15
C ASN A 424 -28.79 -10.30 -16.61
N GLY A 425 -28.75 -9.74 -17.85
CA GLY A 425 -27.52 -9.20 -18.45
C GLY A 425 -27.30 -7.71 -18.23
N THR A 426 -28.19 -7.03 -17.50
CA THR A 426 -28.14 -5.57 -17.31
C THR A 426 -27.68 -5.23 -15.91
N VAL A 427 -26.73 -4.30 -15.81
CA VAL A 427 -26.25 -3.77 -14.54
C VAL A 427 -26.64 -2.30 -14.36
N LYS A 428 -26.78 -1.89 -13.11
CA LYS A 428 -27.00 -0.49 -12.72
C LYS A 428 -25.99 -0.09 -11.64
N PRO A 429 -25.55 1.19 -11.59
CA PRO A 429 -24.67 1.65 -10.51
C PRO A 429 -25.33 1.56 -9.15
N VAL A 430 -24.55 1.13 -8.13
CA VAL A 430 -24.94 1.23 -6.73
C VAL A 430 -24.70 2.64 -6.25
N GLY A 431 -25.78 3.35 -5.91
CA GLY A 431 -25.71 4.64 -5.23
C GLY A 431 -25.49 5.85 -6.16
N GLN A 432 -26.06 6.96 -5.74
CA GLN A 432 -25.91 8.27 -6.34
C GLN A 432 -25.10 9.14 -5.36
N GLY A 433 -23.76 9.06 -5.39
CA GLY A 433 -22.93 9.71 -4.38
C GLY A 433 -22.59 11.19 -4.69
N ALA A 434 -21.35 11.46 -5.15
CA ALA A 434 -20.84 12.83 -5.27
C ALA A 434 -21.59 13.69 -6.29
N GLN A 435 -22.05 13.14 -7.42
CA GLN A 435 -22.73 13.93 -8.43
C GLN A 435 -24.13 14.39 -7.97
N ARG A 436 -24.91 13.52 -7.31
CA ARG A 436 -26.19 13.95 -6.73
C ARG A 436 -25.97 14.96 -5.60
N THR A 437 -24.95 14.75 -4.79
CA THR A 437 -24.56 15.72 -3.75
C THR A 437 -24.16 17.04 -4.39
N ALA A 438 -23.44 17.05 -5.52
CA ALA A 438 -23.07 18.26 -6.23
C ALA A 438 -24.30 18.99 -6.79
N GLU A 439 -25.32 18.27 -7.30
CA GLU A 439 -26.60 18.86 -7.76
C GLU A 439 -27.38 19.44 -6.59
N GLU A 440 -27.46 18.72 -5.46
CA GLU A 440 -28.11 19.19 -4.23
C GLU A 440 -27.42 20.45 -3.69
N LEU A 441 -26.07 20.44 -3.64
CA LEU A 441 -25.26 21.58 -3.22
C LEU A 441 -25.31 22.74 -4.19
N GLY A 442 -25.44 22.50 -5.52
CA GLY A 442 -25.65 23.57 -6.50
C GLY A 442 -26.89 24.38 -6.22
N ARG A 443 -27.95 23.76 -5.68
CA ARG A 443 -29.16 24.46 -5.22
C ARG A 443 -28.95 25.16 -3.87
N ALA A 444 -28.17 24.56 -2.99
CA ALA A 444 -27.89 25.09 -1.64
C ALA A 444 -26.88 26.27 -1.65
N PHE A 445 -26.01 26.34 -2.67
CA PHE A 445 -24.99 27.38 -2.82
C PHE A 445 -25.17 28.12 -4.16
N PRO A 446 -26.26 28.90 -4.36
CA PRO A 446 -26.55 29.58 -5.62
C PRO A 446 -25.42 30.59 -5.94
N GLY A 447 -24.94 30.56 -7.18
CA GLY A 447 -23.87 31.43 -7.66
C GLY A 447 -22.44 30.97 -7.30
N THR A 448 -22.28 29.90 -6.52
CA THR A 448 -20.96 29.35 -6.17
C THR A 448 -20.59 28.22 -7.15
N ARG A 449 -19.34 28.21 -7.59
CA ARG A 449 -18.81 27.15 -8.46
C ARG A 449 -18.73 25.81 -7.71
N ILE A 450 -19.37 24.77 -8.22
CA ILE A 450 -19.27 23.40 -7.70
C ILE A 450 -18.26 22.61 -8.52
N ILE A 451 -17.31 21.98 -7.84
CA ILE A 451 -16.26 21.13 -8.43
C ILE A 451 -16.46 19.72 -7.87
N VAL A 452 -16.43 18.70 -8.72
CA VAL A 452 -16.51 17.30 -8.29
C VAL A 452 -15.18 16.61 -8.52
N ALA A 453 -14.66 16.00 -7.46
CA ALA A 453 -13.45 15.20 -7.46
C ALA A 453 -13.76 13.77 -6.98
N ASP A 454 -13.55 12.80 -7.85
CA ASP A 454 -13.76 11.39 -7.54
C ASP A 454 -12.77 10.50 -8.33
N GLY A 455 -12.84 9.19 -8.14
CA GLY A 455 -11.93 8.25 -8.83
C GLY A 455 -12.05 8.25 -10.36
N SER A 456 -13.15 8.78 -10.93
CA SER A 456 -13.34 8.93 -12.38
C SER A 456 -12.89 10.29 -12.91
N ARG A 457 -12.79 11.29 -12.02
CA ARG A 457 -12.35 12.66 -12.28
C ARG A 457 -11.30 13.06 -11.25
N PRO A 458 -10.11 12.48 -11.33
CA PRO A 458 -9.05 12.82 -10.38
C PRO A 458 -8.60 14.27 -10.60
N LEU A 459 -8.56 15.01 -9.50
CA LEU A 459 -7.99 16.35 -9.44
C LEU A 459 -6.90 16.34 -8.39
N ASP A 460 -5.71 16.82 -8.73
CA ASP A 460 -4.60 16.91 -7.80
C ASP A 460 -4.70 18.18 -6.96
N GLU A 461 -5.08 19.30 -7.60
CA GLU A 461 -5.17 20.61 -6.97
C GLU A 461 -6.35 21.42 -7.53
N VAL A 462 -6.92 22.27 -6.70
CA VAL A 462 -7.89 23.31 -7.10
C VAL A 462 -7.40 24.67 -6.63
N PRO A 463 -7.67 25.76 -7.40
CA PRO A 463 -7.26 27.09 -6.99
C PRO A 463 -7.89 27.55 -5.67
N ALA A 464 -7.17 28.34 -4.89
CA ALA A 464 -7.67 29.01 -3.67
C ALA A 464 -8.65 30.14 -4.03
N ARG A 465 -9.84 29.76 -4.58
CA ARG A 465 -10.89 30.69 -5.01
C ARG A 465 -12.24 30.25 -4.46
N PRO A 466 -13.21 31.15 -4.31
CA PRO A 466 -14.59 30.83 -3.95
C PRO A 466 -15.15 29.66 -4.76
N SER A 467 -15.36 28.55 -4.10
CA SER A 467 -15.88 27.30 -4.71
C SER A 467 -16.29 26.30 -3.64
N VAL A 468 -17.13 25.33 -4.03
CA VAL A 468 -17.41 24.13 -3.21
C VAL A 468 -16.91 22.91 -3.95
N VAL A 469 -15.99 22.18 -3.31
CA VAL A 469 -15.39 20.95 -3.84
C VAL A 469 -16.08 19.77 -3.18
N VAL A 470 -16.80 18.98 -3.97
CA VAL A 470 -17.39 17.72 -3.50
C VAL A 470 -16.45 16.59 -3.86
N ALA A 471 -15.88 15.98 -2.86
CA ALA A 471 -14.91 14.91 -3.05
C ALA A 471 -15.35 13.61 -2.39
N THR A 472 -15.03 12.49 -3.03
CA THR A 472 -15.12 11.20 -2.35
C THR A 472 -13.89 10.97 -1.50
N ARG A 473 -14.04 10.19 -0.43
CA ARG A 473 -12.92 9.85 0.47
C ARG A 473 -11.68 9.41 -0.33
N GLY A 474 -10.53 9.99 0.00
CA GLY A 474 -9.26 9.75 -0.67
C GLY A 474 -9.13 10.39 -2.07
N ALA A 475 -10.12 11.20 -2.51
CA ALA A 475 -10.07 11.93 -3.78
C ALA A 475 -10.03 13.45 -3.60
N GLU A 476 -9.87 13.92 -2.38
CA GLU A 476 -9.85 15.33 -2.02
C GLU A 476 -8.63 16.02 -2.64
N PRO A 477 -8.81 17.00 -3.56
CA PRO A 477 -7.70 17.74 -4.12
C PRO A 477 -7.07 18.67 -3.08
N SER A 478 -5.82 19.06 -3.30
CA SER A 478 -5.16 20.06 -2.47
C SER A 478 -5.59 21.49 -2.87
N VAL A 479 -5.51 22.42 -1.91
CA VAL A 479 -5.74 23.86 -2.14
C VAL A 479 -4.54 24.60 -1.56
N PRO A 480 -3.91 25.51 -2.30
CA PRO A 480 -2.86 26.39 -1.75
C PRO A 480 -3.37 27.13 -0.51
N GLY A 481 -2.67 26.96 0.62
CA GLY A 481 -3.08 27.52 1.91
C GLY A 481 -4.22 26.79 2.63
N GLY A 482 -4.86 25.81 2.01
CA GLY A 482 -5.91 24.97 2.59
C GLY A 482 -7.33 25.44 2.34
N TYR A 483 -8.30 24.57 2.70
CA TYR A 483 -9.73 24.85 2.59
C TYR A 483 -10.21 25.81 3.69
N ALA A 484 -11.05 26.77 3.33
CA ALA A 484 -11.64 27.71 4.29
C ALA A 484 -12.68 27.05 5.24
N CYS A 485 -13.26 25.94 4.84
CA CYS A 485 -14.15 25.09 5.67
C CYS A 485 -14.16 23.66 5.11
N VAL A 486 -14.35 22.66 5.99
CA VAL A 486 -14.49 21.26 5.58
C VAL A 486 -15.75 20.66 6.18
N LEU A 487 -16.56 19.98 5.37
CA LEU A 487 -17.71 19.19 5.80
C LEU A 487 -17.43 17.70 5.58
N LEU A 488 -17.48 16.91 6.64
CA LEU A 488 -17.33 15.45 6.61
C LEU A 488 -18.70 14.81 6.71
N LEU A 489 -19.25 14.35 5.58
CA LEU A 489 -20.60 13.81 5.48
C LEU A 489 -20.60 12.27 5.44
N ASP A 490 -21.80 11.70 5.59
CA ASP A 490 -22.10 10.27 5.42
C ASP A 490 -21.29 9.34 6.37
N GLY A 491 -20.86 9.83 7.54
CA GLY A 491 -20.01 9.07 8.47
C GLY A 491 -20.66 7.77 8.94
N GLU A 492 -21.97 7.77 9.24
CA GLU A 492 -22.70 6.56 9.62
C GLU A 492 -22.65 5.47 8.53
N LYS A 493 -22.77 5.86 7.26
CA LYS A 493 -22.65 4.91 6.14
C LYS A 493 -21.25 4.34 6.00
N MET A 494 -20.23 5.13 6.37
CA MET A 494 -18.86 4.66 6.35
C MET A 494 -18.60 3.66 7.47
N LEU A 495 -19.15 3.89 8.66
CA LEU A 495 -19.02 3.03 9.83
C LEU A 495 -19.91 1.78 9.76
N ALA A 496 -20.99 1.80 9.00
CA ALA A 496 -21.91 0.66 8.84
C ALA A 496 -21.35 -0.49 7.95
N ARG A 497 -20.11 -0.38 7.48
CA ARG A 497 -19.45 -1.47 6.74
C ARG A 497 -18.99 -2.55 7.73
N GLU A 498 -19.00 -3.79 7.28
CA GLU A 498 -18.40 -4.90 7.99
C GLU A 498 -16.89 -4.96 7.70
N GLY A 499 -16.10 -5.23 8.71
CA GLY A 499 -14.64 -5.34 8.60
C GLY A 499 -13.91 -4.98 9.88
N LEU A 500 -12.76 -5.60 10.07
CA LEU A 500 -11.98 -5.44 11.30
C LEU A 500 -11.40 -4.03 11.47
N ARG A 501 -11.13 -3.33 10.36
CA ARG A 501 -10.43 -2.03 10.34
C ARG A 501 -11.35 -0.84 10.02
N VAL A 502 -12.67 -1.01 10.02
CA VAL A 502 -13.61 0.01 9.54
C VAL A 502 -13.50 1.32 10.31
N GLN A 503 -13.38 1.26 11.64
CA GLN A 503 -13.25 2.47 12.47
C GLN A 503 -11.91 3.20 12.22
N GLU A 504 -10.82 2.44 12.11
CA GLU A 504 -9.48 2.94 11.76
C GLU A 504 -9.50 3.62 10.39
N ASP A 505 -10.03 2.94 9.35
CA ASP A 505 -10.15 3.48 7.99
C ASP A 505 -10.95 4.77 7.94
N VAL A 506 -12.09 4.80 8.64
CA VAL A 506 -12.98 5.96 8.62
C VAL A 506 -12.33 7.15 9.32
N LEU A 507 -11.69 6.92 10.47
CA LEU A 507 -10.95 7.97 11.18
C LEU A 507 -9.81 8.52 10.30
N ARG A 508 -9.08 7.66 9.62
CA ARG A 508 -8.02 8.00 8.69
C ARG A 508 -8.53 8.90 7.54
N PHE A 509 -9.65 8.53 6.90
CA PHE A 509 -10.24 9.36 5.85
C PHE A 509 -10.69 10.73 6.35
N TRP A 510 -11.30 10.81 7.53
CA TRP A 510 -11.73 12.09 8.09
C TRP A 510 -10.55 12.98 8.46
N THR A 511 -9.52 12.43 9.08
CA THR A 511 -8.35 13.20 9.51
C THR A 511 -7.51 13.67 8.33
N ASN A 512 -7.37 12.85 7.27
CA ASN A 512 -6.68 13.24 6.04
C ASN A 512 -7.41 14.39 5.31
N ALA A 513 -8.75 14.37 5.31
CA ALA A 513 -9.54 15.46 4.74
C ALA A 513 -9.51 16.72 5.64
N ALA A 514 -9.63 16.55 6.96
CA ALA A 514 -9.56 17.65 7.93
C ALA A 514 -8.20 18.37 7.89
N ALA A 515 -7.12 17.64 7.72
CA ALA A 515 -5.76 18.19 7.61
C ALA A 515 -5.53 19.03 6.32
N LYS A 516 -6.43 18.98 5.34
CA LYS A 516 -6.41 19.88 4.18
C LYS A 516 -7.03 21.25 4.47
N SER A 517 -7.59 21.49 5.66
CA SER A 517 -8.12 22.79 6.06
C SER A 517 -7.01 23.81 6.28
N ALA A 518 -7.32 25.09 6.04
CA ALA A 518 -6.44 26.19 6.41
C ALA A 518 -6.28 26.28 7.94
N PRO A 519 -5.16 26.78 8.46
CA PRO A 519 -4.96 26.90 9.90
C PRO A 519 -6.09 27.68 10.58
N GLY A 520 -6.80 27.01 11.52
CA GLY A 520 -7.93 27.58 12.26
C GLY A 520 -9.29 27.54 11.55
N ALA A 521 -9.37 26.99 10.33
CA ALA A 521 -10.63 26.76 9.64
C ALA A 521 -11.48 25.70 10.35
N GLU A 522 -12.79 25.82 10.23
CA GLU A 522 -13.74 24.90 10.86
C GLU A 522 -13.94 23.65 10.03
N VAL A 523 -13.95 22.51 10.72
CA VAL A 523 -14.23 21.19 10.16
C VAL A 523 -15.47 20.62 10.84
N TYR A 524 -16.56 20.43 10.09
CA TYR A 524 -17.80 19.88 10.63
C TYR A 524 -17.87 18.37 10.44
N LEU A 525 -17.88 17.61 11.53
CA LEU A 525 -18.12 16.17 11.53
C LEU A 525 -19.61 15.92 11.69
N VAL A 526 -20.28 15.57 10.59
CA VAL A 526 -21.75 15.54 10.53
C VAL A 526 -22.29 14.17 10.95
N GLY A 527 -23.22 14.19 11.92
CA GLY A 527 -23.99 13.02 12.35
C GLY A 527 -23.24 12.02 13.21
N ILE A 528 -22.00 12.32 13.60
CA ILE A 528 -21.15 11.40 14.38
C ILE A 528 -20.95 11.94 15.79
N GLY A 529 -21.14 11.04 16.76
CA GLY A 529 -20.89 11.25 18.19
C GLY A 529 -19.93 10.22 18.77
N GLY A 530 -19.88 10.16 20.12
CA GLY A 530 -19.11 9.17 20.85
C GLY A 530 -17.59 9.36 20.78
N ARG A 531 -16.83 8.27 20.99
CA ARG A 531 -15.36 8.30 21.16
C ARG A 531 -14.63 8.85 19.93
N LEU A 532 -15.01 8.44 18.72
CA LEU A 532 -14.35 8.90 17.49
C LEU A 532 -14.53 10.40 17.27
N ALA A 533 -15.74 10.92 17.52
CA ALA A 533 -16.01 12.36 17.42
C ALA A 533 -15.21 13.17 18.45
N SER A 534 -15.11 12.66 19.68
CA SER A 534 -14.31 13.29 20.75
C SER A 534 -12.81 13.27 20.42
N ALA A 535 -12.29 12.15 19.89
CA ALA A 535 -10.91 12.04 19.46
C ALA A 535 -10.57 13.06 18.37
N MET A 536 -11.43 13.22 17.37
CA MET A 536 -11.27 14.23 16.33
C MET A 536 -11.39 15.66 16.85
N ALA A 537 -12.36 15.96 17.70
CA ALA A 537 -12.56 17.29 18.26
C ALA A 537 -11.36 17.76 19.10
N LEU A 538 -10.72 16.85 19.82
CA LEU A 538 -9.55 17.10 20.64
C LEU A 538 -8.23 16.88 19.87
N TRP A 539 -8.29 16.36 18.66
CA TRP A 539 -7.16 15.92 17.84
C TRP A 539 -6.23 14.95 18.60
N ARG A 540 -6.82 14.04 19.39
CA ARG A 540 -6.13 12.94 20.09
C ARG A 540 -6.38 11.65 19.35
N LEU A 541 -5.64 11.45 18.27
CA LEU A 541 -5.92 10.42 17.27
C LEU A 541 -5.21 9.08 17.55
N ASP A 542 -4.37 9.03 18.57
CA ASP A 542 -3.76 7.83 19.15
C ASP A 542 -4.73 7.05 20.05
N GLY A 543 -5.65 7.73 20.73
CA GLY A 543 -6.61 7.13 21.65
C GLY A 543 -7.46 6.00 21.02
N PRO A 544 -8.14 6.23 19.87
CA PRO A 544 -8.90 5.17 19.21
C PRO A 544 -8.09 3.93 18.86
N ALA A 545 -6.83 4.09 18.44
CA ALA A 545 -5.96 2.96 18.12
C ALA A 545 -5.54 2.18 19.39
N HIS A 546 -5.34 2.88 20.51
CA HIS A 546 -5.09 2.27 21.81
C HIS A 546 -6.29 1.46 22.31
N ASP A 547 -7.49 2.04 22.27
CA ASP A 547 -8.74 1.37 22.68
C ASP A 547 -8.97 0.11 21.84
N GLU A 548 -8.86 0.23 20.52
CA GLU A 548 -9.02 -0.88 19.58
C GLU A 548 -7.98 -2.00 19.84
N LEU A 549 -6.72 -1.64 20.09
CA LEU A 549 -5.68 -2.61 20.39
C LEU A 549 -5.95 -3.35 21.71
N THR A 550 -6.52 -2.67 22.69
CA THR A 550 -6.92 -3.27 23.97
C THR A 550 -8.00 -4.32 23.76
N ASP A 551 -9.06 -3.98 23.02
CA ASP A 551 -10.13 -4.91 22.67
C ASP A 551 -9.59 -6.12 21.88
N ARG A 552 -8.65 -5.90 20.96
CA ARG A 552 -8.03 -6.97 20.17
C ARG A 552 -7.12 -7.90 20.97
N ARG A 553 -6.48 -7.40 22.04
CA ARG A 553 -5.73 -8.25 22.96
C ARG A 553 -6.64 -9.21 23.71
N GLU A 554 -7.76 -8.72 24.21
CA GLU A 554 -8.74 -9.56 24.92
C GLU A 554 -9.34 -10.63 23.99
N LEU A 555 -9.62 -10.29 22.74
CA LEU A 555 -10.21 -11.17 21.75
C LEU A 555 -9.20 -12.02 20.97
N HIS A 556 -7.91 -11.84 21.19
CA HIS A 556 -6.84 -12.46 20.39
C HIS A 556 -7.02 -12.19 18.89
N PHE A 557 -7.23 -10.93 18.50
CA PHE A 557 -7.33 -10.48 17.11
C PHE A 557 -6.07 -9.75 16.66
N PRO A 558 -5.77 -9.72 15.33
CA PRO A 558 -4.64 -8.96 14.83
C PRO A 558 -4.84 -7.45 15.05
N PRO A 559 -3.79 -6.71 15.39
CA PRO A 559 -2.39 -7.09 15.44
C PRO A 559 -1.89 -7.54 16.84
N ALA A 560 -2.77 -7.83 17.80
CA ALA A 560 -2.32 -8.37 19.09
C ALA A 560 -1.67 -9.76 18.93
N VAL A 561 -2.19 -10.53 17.98
CA VAL A 561 -1.63 -11.80 17.48
C VAL A 561 -1.48 -11.75 15.96
N ARG A 562 -0.74 -12.69 15.38
CA ARG A 562 -0.74 -12.91 13.94
C ARG A 562 -1.88 -13.83 13.53
N VAL A 563 -2.27 -13.76 12.26
CA VAL A 563 -3.32 -14.60 11.68
C VAL A 563 -2.85 -15.24 10.39
N ALA A 564 -3.33 -16.47 10.13
CA ALA A 564 -3.21 -17.12 8.84
C ALA A 564 -4.59 -17.54 8.33
N THR A 565 -4.88 -17.20 7.09
CA THR A 565 -6.07 -17.65 6.36
C THR A 565 -5.67 -18.74 5.38
N MET A 566 -6.29 -19.90 5.49
CA MET A 566 -6.07 -21.05 4.62
C MET A 566 -7.34 -21.30 3.82
N THR A 567 -7.22 -21.34 2.50
CA THR A 567 -8.36 -21.55 1.57
C THR A 567 -8.01 -22.65 0.59
N GLY A 568 -8.88 -23.62 0.42
CA GLY A 568 -8.62 -24.76 -0.48
C GLY A 568 -9.64 -25.89 -0.34
N THR A 569 -9.25 -27.11 -0.76
CA THR A 569 -10.08 -28.28 -0.51
C THR A 569 -10.15 -28.58 0.98
N ASP A 570 -11.26 -29.18 1.45
CA ASP A 570 -11.45 -29.51 2.87
C ASP A 570 -10.29 -30.34 3.41
N GLU A 571 -9.88 -31.37 2.70
CA GLU A 571 -8.72 -32.22 3.05
C GLU A 571 -7.43 -31.40 3.18
N ALA A 572 -7.21 -30.42 2.27
CA ALA A 572 -5.99 -29.63 2.27
C ALA A 572 -5.95 -28.64 3.43
N VAL A 573 -7.08 -28.02 3.74
CA VAL A 573 -7.21 -27.05 4.84
C VAL A 573 -7.12 -27.78 6.18
N THR A 574 -7.82 -28.88 6.36
CA THR A 574 -7.77 -29.68 7.59
C THR A 574 -6.36 -30.15 7.90
N ALA A 575 -5.66 -30.75 6.93
CA ALA A 575 -4.29 -31.21 7.15
C ALA A 575 -3.29 -30.04 7.41
N ALA A 576 -3.52 -28.86 6.81
CA ALA A 576 -2.69 -27.69 7.11
C ALA A 576 -2.92 -27.19 8.55
N VAL A 577 -4.16 -27.21 9.03
CA VAL A 577 -4.50 -26.87 10.42
C VAL A 577 -3.86 -27.89 11.39
N GLU A 578 -4.01 -29.19 11.14
CA GLU A 578 -3.42 -30.26 11.96
C GLU A 578 -1.89 -30.15 12.05
N ALA A 579 -1.23 -29.79 10.94
CA ALA A 579 0.22 -29.64 10.91
C ALA A 579 0.74 -28.50 11.80
N LEU A 580 -0.09 -27.52 12.16
CA LEU A 580 0.30 -26.39 13.03
C LEU A 580 0.34 -26.77 14.51
N GLY A 581 -0.37 -27.81 14.95
CA GLY A 581 -0.35 -28.31 16.32
C GLY A 581 -0.55 -27.21 17.37
N ASP A 582 0.34 -27.15 18.35
CA ASP A 582 0.28 -26.23 19.49
C ASP A 582 0.73 -24.78 19.17
N ALA A 583 1.15 -24.50 17.94
CA ALA A 583 1.52 -23.13 17.54
C ALA A 583 0.33 -22.18 17.45
N VAL A 584 -0.90 -22.71 17.48
CA VAL A 584 -2.16 -21.96 17.34
C VAL A 584 -2.70 -21.51 18.71
N VAL A 585 -3.22 -20.30 18.79
CA VAL A 585 -3.85 -19.73 19.99
C VAL A 585 -5.37 -19.69 19.83
N GLY A 586 -6.09 -20.27 20.79
CA GLY A 586 -7.54 -20.32 20.79
C GLY A 586 -8.12 -21.26 19.73
N PRO A 587 -9.45 -21.28 19.55
CA PRO A 587 -10.09 -22.18 18.60
C PRO A 587 -9.76 -21.78 17.15
N VAL A 588 -9.66 -22.79 16.28
CA VAL A 588 -9.64 -22.60 14.83
C VAL A 588 -11.02 -22.11 14.39
N LEU A 589 -11.06 -21.06 13.58
CA LEU A 589 -12.30 -20.55 13.01
C LEU A 589 -12.53 -21.21 11.64
N GLY A 590 -13.53 -22.06 11.55
CA GLY A 590 -13.78 -22.90 10.39
C GLY A 590 -13.28 -24.36 10.59
N PRO A 591 -13.14 -25.14 9.49
CA PRO A 591 -13.36 -24.77 8.09
C PRO A 591 -14.84 -24.46 7.76
N VAL A 592 -15.05 -23.39 7.03
CA VAL A 592 -16.37 -22.99 6.51
C VAL A 592 -16.37 -22.95 4.98
N PRO A 593 -17.46 -23.36 4.31
CA PRO A 593 -17.56 -23.20 2.85
C PRO A 593 -17.44 -21.75 2.42
N VAL A 594 -16.68 -21.52 1.35
CA VAL A 594 -16.58 -20.19 0.70
C VAL A 594 -16.89 -20.35 -0.78
N GLU A 595 -17.57 -19.34 -1.34
CA GLU A 595 -17.81 -19.28 -2.77
C GLU A 595 -16.51 -18.93 -3.50
N ASP A 596 -15.89 -19.88 -4.16
CA ASP A 596 -14.76 -19.71 -5.06
C ASP A 596 -15.13 -20.22 -6.44
N ASP A 597 -15.32 -19.33 -7.40
CA ASP A 597 -15.70 -19.66 -8.78
C ASP A 597 -14.66 -20.56 -9.49
N THR A 598 -13.47 -20.69 -8.93
CA THR A 598 -12.37 -21.47 -9.52
C THR A 598 -12.29 -22.89 -9.01
N LEU A 599 -12.82 -23.18 -7.80
CA LEU A 599 -12.74 -24.48 -7.14
C LEU A 599 -14.03 -24.77 -6.36
N PRO A 600 -14.98 -25.55 -6.92
CA PRO A 600 -16.16 -26.02 -6.17
C PRO A 600 -15.77 -26.80 -4.91
N GLY A 601 -16.46 -26.54 -3.81
CA GLY A 601 -16.21 -27.20 -2.52
C GLY A 601 -15.00 -26.64 -1.78
N THR A 602 -14.61 -25.40 -2.08
CA THR A 602 -13.57 -24.68 -1.34
C THR A 602 -14.04 -24.32 0.06
N VAL A 603 -13.20 -24.58 1.04
CA VAL A 603 -13.40 -24.16 2.43
C VAL A 603 -12.31 -23.19 2.88
N ARG A 604 -12.62 -22.42 3.92
CA ARG A 604 -11.67 -21.50 4.57
C ARG A 604 -11.58 -21.84 6.05
N ALA A 605 -10.34 -21.85 6.57
CA ALA A 605 -10.05 -21.82 7.99
C ALA A 605 -9.15 -20.64 8.32
N ILE A 606 -9.32 -20.08 9.52
CA ILE A 606 -8.50 -18.99 10.05
C ILE A 606 -7.91 -19.46 11.37
N VAL A 607 -6.59 -19.33 11.51
CA VAL A 607 -5.86 -19.62 12.74
C VAL A 607 -5.18 -18.35 13.23
N ARG A 608 -5.01 -18.27 14.55
CA ARG A 608 -4.35 -17.18 15.26
C ARG A 608 -3.13 -17.74 15.97
N PHE A 609 -2.03 -17.00 16.00
CA PHE A 609 -0.79 -17.47 16.61
C PHE A 609 0.05 -16.30 17.13
N PRO A 610 0.87 -16.52 18.19
CA PRO A 610 1.76 -15.50 18.73
C PRO A 610 2.84 -15.12 17.72
N TYR A 611 3.35 -13.91 17.81
CA TYR A 611 4.47 -13.45 16.96
C TYR A 611 5.71 -14.35 17.09
N ALA A 612 5.95 -14.92 18.27
CA ALA A 612 7.07 -15.83 18.53
C ALA A 612 7.04 -17.10 17.65
N HIS A 613 5.85 -17.60 17.30
CA HIS A 613 5.68 -18.78 16.45
C HIS A 613 5.62 -18.44 14.96
N GLY A 614 5.79 -17.17 14.59
CA GLY A 614 5.60 -16.71 13.21
C GLY A 614 6.45 -17.41 12.17
N ALA A 615 7.72 -17.69 12.46
CA ALA A 615 8.63 -18.40 11.56
C ALA A 615 8.24 -19.88 11.40
N GLU A 616 7.90 -20.55 12.50
CA GLU A 616 7.45 -21.94 12.53
C GLU A 616 6.18 -22.14 11.72
N VAL A 617 5.15 -21.31 11.98
CA VAL A 617 3.87 -21.33 11.24
C VAL A 617 4.10 -21.10 9.75
N ALA A 618 4.90 -20.12 9.38
CA ALA A 618 5.19 -19.82 7.98
C ALA A 618 5.89 -21.00 7.29
N ALA A 619 6.89 -21.59 7.92
CA ALA A 619 7.62 -22.74 7.39
C ALA A 619 6.72 -23.97 7.24
N THR A 620 5.89 -24.26 8.25
CA THR A 620 4.95 -25.39 8.24
C THR A 620 3.91 -25.23 7.11
N LEU A 621 3.30 -24.06 7.00
CA LEU A 621 2.30 -23.81 5.95
C LEU A 621 2.93 -23.81 4.55
N LYS A 622 4.15 -23.30 4.40
CA LYS A 622 4.90 -23.39 3.14
C LYS A 622 5.18 -24.84 2.74
N ALA A 623 5.59 -25.68 3.68
CA ALA A 623 5.80 -27.12 3.43
C ALA A 623 4.52 -27.81 2.97
N GLU A 624 3.36 -27.48 3.56
CA GLU A 624 2.06 -28.00 3.12
C GLU A 624 1.71 -27.57 1.68
N VAL A 625 1.94 -26.31 1.35
CA VAL A 625 1.73 -25.81 -0.03
C VAL A 625 2.63 -26.55 -1.02
N ILE A 626 3.92 -26.76 -0.69
CA ILE A 626 4.88 -27.50 -1.53
C ILE A 626 4.43 -28.94 -1.71
N ARG A 627 4.08 -29.65 -0.62
CA ARG A 627 3.65 -31.05 -0.63
C ARG A 627 2.47 -31.26 -1.57
N ARG A 628 1.47 -30.37 -1.53
CA ARG A 628 0.25 -30.45 -2.33
C ARG A 628 0.43 -29.96 -3.76
N SER A 629 1.36 -29.04 -4.01
CA SER A 629 1.69 -28.59 -5.39
C SER A 629 2.39 -29.69 -6.20
N SER A 630 3.01 -30.66 -5.54
CA SER A 630 3.73 -31.77 -6.16
C SER A 630 2.80 -32.92 -6.58
N THR A 631 1.61 -33.04 -5.99
CA THR A 631 0.58 -34.04 -6.32
C THR A 631 -0.26 -33.58 -7.51
N ARG A 632 0.21 -33.81 -8.73
CA ARG A 632 -0.55 -33.52 -9.96
C ARG A 632 -1.74 -34.47 -10.08
N ARG A 633 -2.96 -33.97 -9.96
CA ARG A 633 -4.13 -34.66 -10.56
C ARG A 633 -4.11 -34.41 -12.07
N VAL A 634 -3.85 -35.47 -12.82
CA VAL A 634 -4.07 -35.52 -14.27
C VAL A 634 -5.57 -35.51 -14.50
N LEU A 635 -6.16 -34.37 -14.86
CA LEU A 635 -7.51 -34.29 -15.37
C LEU A 635 -7.54 -34.98 -16.76
N LYS A 636 -8.25 -36.09 -16.89
CA LYS A 636 -8.56 -36.72 -18.17
C LYS A 636 -9.46 -35.77 -18.98
N GLY A 637 -8.88 -35.13 -19.98
CA GLY A 637 -9.58 -34.24 -20.92
C GLY A 637 -8.66 -33.16 -21.47
N GLY A 638 -8.39 -33.23 -22.77
CA GLY A 638 -7.31 -32.58 -23.51
C GLY A 638 -7.23 -31.05 -23.56
N ASN A 639 -7.59 -30.32 -22.52
CA ASN A 639 -7.34 -28.89 -22.42
C ASN A 639 -6.47 -28.64 -21.18
N ARG A 640 -5.21 -28.22 -21.40
CA ARG A 640 -4.23 -27.87 -20.35
C ARG A 640 -4.66 -26.58 -19.63
N ARG A 641 -5.73 -26.61 -18.85
CA ARG A 641 -5.98 -25.61 -17.84
C ARG A 641 -4.99 -25.85 -16.68
N ARG A 642 -4.26 -24.82 -16.30
CA ARG A 642 -3.41 -24.78 -15.11
C ARG A 642 -4.31 -25.21 -13.93
N ALA A 643 -3.97 -26.32 -13.28
CA ALA A 643 -4.70 -26.74 -12.08
C ALA A 643 -4.55 -25.62 -11.03
N ALA A 644 -5.67 -25.15 -10.50
CA ALA A 644 -5.64 -24.19 -9.39
C ALA A 644 -4.94 -24.82 -8.18
N PRO A 645 -4.20 -24.04 -7.38
CA PRO A 645 -3.56 -24.57 -6.18
C PRO A 645 -4.62 -25.11 -5.22
N THR A 646 -4.42 -26.33 -4.72
CA THR A 646 -5.34 -27.01 -3.80
C THR A 646 -5.37 -26.41 -2.41
N LEU A 647 -4.36 -25.59 -2.08
CA LEU A 647 -4.22 -24.83 -0.83
C LEU A 647 -3.64 -23.46 -1.13
N ARG A 648 -4.29 -22.43 -0.67
CA ARG A 648 -3.83 -21.03 -0.65
C ARG A 648 -3.67 -20.59 0.80
N VAL A 649 -2.54 -19.98 1.11
CA VAL A 649 -2.23 -19.46 2.44
C VAL A 649 -2.01 -17.96 2.35
N ARG A 650 -2.57 -17.21 3.29
CA ARG A 650 -2.29 -15.78 3.51
C ARG A 650 -1.93 -15.58 4.97
N LEU A 651 -0.68 -15.20 5.22
CA LEU A 651 -0.24 -14.78 6.54
C LEU A 651 -0.48 -13.28 6.71
N ASP A 652 -0.83 -12.88 7.92
CA ASP A 652 -1.18 -11.51 8.28
C ASP A 652 -2.26 -10.92 7.35
N ASP A 653 -3.27 -11.74 7.02
CA ASP A 653 -4.40 -11.32 6.19
C ASP A 653 -5.08 -10.10 6.84
N ALA A 654 -5.14 -9.00 6.10
CA ALA A 654 -5.67 -7.74 6.62
C ALA A 654 -7.19 -7.79 6.87
N GLU A 655 -7.90 -8.62 6.12
CA GLU A 655 -9.36 -8.80 6.18
C GLU A 655 -9.71 -10.29 6.27
N PRO A 656 -9.28 -10.99 7.36
CA PRO A 656 -9.43 -12.44 7.45
C PRO A 656 -10.90 -12.87 7.52
N PHE A 657 -11.80 -11.98 7.93
CA PHE A 657 -13.23 -12.22 8.11
C PHE A 657 -14.11 -11.73 6.95
N SER A 658 -13.52 -11.06 5.96
CA SER A 658 -14.29 -10.62 4.80
C SER A 658 -14.78 -11.81 3.97
N GLU A 659 -15.99 -11.70 3.43
CA GLU A 659 -16.46 -12.62 2.39
C GLU A 659 -15.54 -12.46 1.15
N VAL A 660 -15.14 -13.59 0.58
CA VAL A 660 -14.20 -13.64 -0.57
C VAL A 660 -14.88 -13.15 -1.85
#